data_e926a3181bd6da610227b50e15d1124f
#
_entry.id   e926a3181bd6da610227b50e15d1124f
#
_cell.length_a   1.000
_cell.length_b   1.000
_cell.length_c   1.000
_cell.angle_alpha   90.00
_cell.angle_beta   90.00
_cell.angle_gamma   90.00
#
_symmetry.space_group_name_H-M   'P 1'
#
loop_
_entity.id
_entity.type
_entity.pdbx_description
1 polymer ?
#
loop_
_entity_poly.entity_id
_entity_poly.type
_entity_poly.pdbx_seq_one_letter_code
_entity_poly.pdbx_strand_id
1 'polypeptide(L)'
;MASIEQLKERTDLHELAEWLGMERPGGKGNYKAPWRKDKKPSLSIFAEGRAWKDHTDDIGGSCVDLVCQVKGCDVGEAIRQLHAFTGLPLDEPEHKGEARPKALHEWIAERCLGLTPEPPFKEVSDKARSYLTGRKIAEKAIDAALKAKTLGFNTYTNPKVVVGEYGHGGEAVAFIARTLNPGHIAAVEMRYLDPDKNGGVKSQCQGNKSGHVWCSDYRKLKAAHTVYIVESPINALSIDSCALPKGTAAIATMGKANIKETDWHFLMGKRVLICMDNDQTPDKNGFLPGPSAGWWLYEQLTGLNIAAQIVDQQGWEFNDVNDGLQDIGAADLTGMLRKTEPWAIPGVWGGEPFRPGKTRMHLPLHDFGVYFRYRVGEDFTRFIKKIETDEDGQEQKEYGDLCGFRVASMTRVSVASSTSAMSGDPDQMPTTLFAVAVQVARHGPRLVRKVFGDEQLHNVDQWRKFAPVWQVGAFSRMLNILERSAHLGERQAVNFVGLCWQGGKPIVNESSDCYFTEPKKQCPYHNLVFPSGPANHAGQVIEAYQSTFGANAAAMMLVWSLGGHLKAFLGFWPHMIMQADKGSGKSTLIKRLERSIAMKMFSGQSLQTEFRLLTSIGHTSHPVGWEEISARRQDVIDKAVSMLQESYQFTTTGRGAELTEFLLSAPVLLAGEDVPVDSLTGKLVRTELVTKGPMMPESLPVFPVRQWLDFLAGHRRDQIMALFRKVESYCLDKCMADRNDSGARRMTSNYAAVITAWRLLCEFAGIDRDQGGFIHDTIAQMNRHVAETKATREPWVWILETVLSEISSGQFRHPYAGDDIEDEAGEIRSCLCIRTSHIMDHLRHEMRLREKWNALPVKSDRVFKRQLKNAGVIINDRVDLTISSRRCCHLSAISIDHLAEYGLHADIPEEPVPGDFDD
;
A
#
# COMPACT_ATOMS: atom_id res chain seq x y z
N MET A 1 14.54 24.72 -36.94
CA MET A 1 13.80 23.49 -37.31
C MET A 1 12.68 23.90 -38.25
N ALA A 2 12.54 23.25 -39.38
CA ALA A 2 11.36 23.40 -40.21
C ALA A 2 10.13 23.02 -39.36
N SER A 3 9.04 23.78 -39.44
CA SER A 3 7.84 23.49 -38.68
C SER A 3 7.20 22.17 -39.15
N ILE A 4 6.51 21.47 -38.27
CA ILE A 4 5.77 20.25 -38.63
C ILE A 4 4.79 20.55 -39.80
N GLU A 5 4.29 21.77 -39.87
CA GLU A 5 3.43 22.22 -40.98
C GLU A 5 4.18 22.30 -42.30
N GLN A 6 5.40 22.84 -42.29
CA GLN A 6 6.25 22.88 -43.49
C GLN A 6 6.66 21.47 -43.95
N LEU A 7 6.92 20.54 -43.03
CA LEU A 7 7.15 19.14 -43.36
C LEU A 7 5.90 18.51 -43.99
N LYS A 8 4.70 18.76 -43.43
CA LYS A 8 3.43 18.29 -43.97
C LYS A 8 3.11 18.87 -45.34
N GLU A 9 3.41 20.14 -45.58
CA GLU A 9 3.21 20.79 -46.84
C GLU A 9 4.15 20.30 -47.95
N ARG A 10 5.38 19.92 -47.60
CA ARG A 10 6.38 19.43 -48.54
C ARG A 10 6.34 17.93 -48.79
N THR A 11 5.66 17.17 -47.97
CA THR A 11 5.58 15.73 -48.08
C THR A 11 4.36 15.28 -48.86
N ASP A 12 4.56 14.69 -50.06
CA ASP A 12 3.57 13.90 -50.72
C ASP A 12 3.58 12.48 -50.14
N LEU A 13 2.40 11.99 -49.67
CA LEU A 13 2.31 10.68 -49.04
C LEU A 13 2.51 9.51 -50.02
N HIS A 14 2.29 9.69 -51.31
CA HIS A 14 2.59 8.67 -52.30
C HIS A 14 4.10 8.48 -52.47
N GLU A 15 4.86 9.57 -52.57
CA GLU A 15 6.32 9.55 -52.63
C GLU A 15 6.92 9.02 -51.31
N LEU A 16 6.35 9.45 -50.16
CA LEU A 16 6.79 8.96 -48.85
C LEU A 16 6.51 7.46 -48.67
N ALA A 17 5.36 6.95 -49.13
CA ALA A 17 5.04 5.54 -49.05
C ALA A 17 6.00 4.69 -49.89
N GLU A 18 6.40 5.16 -51.08
CA GLU A 18 7.43 4.51 -51.88
C GLU A 18 8.80 4.55 -51.22
N TRP A 19 9.18 5.67 -50.63
CA TRP A 19 10.43 5.79 -49.85
C TRP A 19 10.46 4.89 -48.63
N LEU A 20 9.33 4.69 -48.00
CA LEU A 20 9.16 3.76 -46.89
C LEU A 20 9.12 2.27 -47.32
N GLY A 21 9.16 1.99 -48.62
CA GLY A 21 9.13 0.64 -49.17
C GLY A 21 7.75 -0.04 -49.16
N MET A 22 6.66 0.75 -49.15
CA MET A 22 5.30 0.20 -49.12
C MET A 22 4.88 -0.32 -50.51
N GLU A 23 4.30 -1.54 -50.53
CA GLU A 23 3.85 -2.16 -51.78
C GLU A 23 2.51 -1.60 -52.25
N ARG A 24 2.45 -1.22 -53.55
CA ARG A 24 1.22 -0.82 -54.25
C ARG A 24 0.99 -1.79 -55.42
N PRO A 25 0.18 -2.84 -55.26
CA PRO A 25 -0.02 -3.82 -56.31
C PRO A 25 -0.66 -3.21 -57.56
N GLY A 26 0.00 -3.44 -58.68
CA GLY A 26 -0.47 -2.89 -59.95
C GLY A 26 -0.23 -1.40 -60.19
N GLY A 27 0.50 -0.70 -59.31
CA GLY A 27 0.86 0.71 -59.43
C GLY A 27 -0.29 1.70 -59.31
N LYS A 28 -1.51 1.24 -59.02
CA LYS A 28 -2.73 2.05 -58.85
C LYS A 28 -3.57 1.51 -57.70
N GLY A 29 -4.38 2.40 -57.08
CA GLY A 29 -5.26 2.00 -55.94
C GLY A 29 -4.59 2.08 -54.60
N ASN A 30 -4.99 1.24 -53.62
CA ASN A 30 -4.51 1.23 -52.25
C ASN A 30 -3.17 0.56 -52.06
N TYR A 31 -2.46 0.95 -50.99
CA TYR A 31 -1.22 0.34 -50.58
C TYR A 31 -1.52 -0.83 -49.61
N LYS A 32 -0.58 -1.78 -49.52
CA LYS A 32 -0.58 -2.79 -48.45
C LYS A 32 -0.03 -2.21 -47.15
N ALA A 33 -0.64 -2.50 -46.02
CA ALA A 33 -0.16 -2.10 -44.71
C ALA A 33 1.06 -2.96 -44.31
N PRO A 34 2.27 -2.36 -44.16
CA PRO A 34 3.50 -3.14 -43.91
C PRO A 34 3.59 -3.73 -42.51
N TRP A 35 2.80 -3.25 -41.56
CA TRP A 35 2.79 -3.72 -40.16
C TRP A 35 1.98 -4.99 -39.92
N ARG A 36 1.37 -5.58 -40.98
CA ARG A 36 0.66 -6.85 -40.92
C ARG A 36 0.79 -7.62 -42.25
N LYS A 37 0.39 -8.90 -42.27
CA LYS A 37 0.24 -9.67 -43.53
C LYS A 37 -1.03 -9.24 -44.28
N ASP A 38 -0.94 -8.17 -45.04
CA ASP A 38 -2.05 -7.64 -45.80
C ASP A 38 -2.28 -8.42 -47.11
N LYS A 39 -3.40 -9.17 -47.21
CA LYS A 39 -3.77 -9.94 -48.40
C LYS A 39 -4.46 -9.12 -49.47
N LYS A 40 -5.16 -8.05 -49.04
CA LYS A 40 -5.88 -7.10 -49.92
C LYS A 40 -5.47 -5.69 -49.51
N PRO A 41 -4.91 -4.89 -50.47
CA PRO A 41 -4.50 -3.52 -50.19
C PRO A 41 -5.63 -2.70 -49.59
N SER A 42 -5.45 -2.17 -48.40
CA SER A 42 -6.49 -1.50 -47.60
C SER A 42 -6.15 -0.05 -47.24
N LEU A 43 -4.89 0.37 -47.41
CA LEU A 43 -4.43 1.71 -47.06
C LEU A 43 -4.65 2.65 -48.26
N SER A 44 -5.53 3.64 -48.10
CA SER A 44 -5.78 4.69 -49.08
C SER A 44 -5.04 5.97 -48.71
N ILE A 45 -4.54 6.68 -49.73
CA ILE A 45 -4.01 8.04 -49.60
C ILE A 45 -4.98 8.96 -50.35
N PHE A 46 -5.39 10.06 -49.74
CA PHE A 46 -6.37 11.00 -50.21
C PHE A 46 -5.98 12.44 -49.85
N ALA A 47 -6.90 13.41 -50.11
CA ALA A 47 -6.63 14.83 -49.89
C ALA A 47 -5.33 15.32 -50.60
N GLU A 48 -5.27 15.03 -51.91
CA GLU A 48 -4.11 15.39 -52.72
C GLU A 48 -2.76 14.93 -52.18
N GLY A 49 -2.71 13.71 -51.63
CA GLY A 49 -1.50 13.14 -51.06
C GLY A 49 -1.13 13.64 -49.65
N ARG A 50 -2.07 14.23 -48.93
CA ARG A 50 -1.81 14.84 -47.61
C ARG A 50 -2.33 14.04 -46.43
N ALA A 51 -3.25 13.10 -46.67
CA ALA A 51 -3.80 12.25 -45.61
C ALA A 51 -3.89 10.79 -46.08
N TRP A 52 -3.80 9.89 -45.13
CA TRP A 52 -3.92 8.44 -45.37
C TRP A 52 -4.90 7.81 -44.40
N LYS A 53 -5.49 6.69 -44.79
CA LYS A 53 -6.32 5.84 -43.91
C LYS A 53 -6.17 4.38 -44.31
N ASP A 54 -5.93 3.52 -43.30
CA ASP A 54 -6.08 2.10 -43.43
C ASP A 54 -7.51 1.66 -43.01
N HIS A 55 -8.26 1.16 -43.96
CA HIS A 55 -9.66 0.78 -43.78
C HIS A 55 -9.86 -0.54 -43.03
N THR A 56 -8.78 -1.32 -42.79
CA THR A 56 -8.87 -2.58 -42.07
C THR A 56 -8.65 -2.36 -40.59
N ASP A 57 -7.65 -1.56 -40.20
CA ASP A 57 -7.33 -1.28 -38.78
C ASP A 57 -7.99 0.01 -38.28
N ASP A 58 -8.70 0.72 -39.16
CA ASP A 58 -9.37 2.01 -38.93
C ASP A 58 -8.44 3.12 -38.38
N ILE A 59 -7.19 3.11 -38.79
CA ILE A 59 -6.15 4.07 -38.41
C ILE A 59 -5.80 4.96 -39.60
N GLY A 60 -5.35 6.18 -39.32
CA GLY A 60 -4.98 7.13 -40.37
C GLY A 60 -4.34 8.38 -39.77
N GLY A 61 -3.94 9.31 -40.64
CA GLY A 61 -3.34 10.55 -40.19
C GLY A 61 -2.53 11.29 -41.24
N SER A 62 -1.52 12.02 -40.81
CA SER A 62 -0.58 12.80 -41.65
C SER A 62 0.69 11.99 -42.00
N CYS A 63 1.65 12.65 -42.67
CA CYS A 63 2.94 12.04 -42.97
C CYS A 63 3.71 11.59 -41.70
N VAL A 64 3.61 12.34 -40.62
CA VAL A 64 4.25 11.98 -39.34
C VAL A 64 3.68 10.68 -38.81
N ASP A 65 2.34 10.56 -38.82
CA ASP A 65 1.64 9.37 -38.32
C ASP A 65 1.96 8.14 -39.19
N LEU A 66 2.13 8.31 -40.51
CA LEU A 66 2.52 7.22 -41.42
C LEU A 66 3.93 6.70 -41.09
N VAL A 67 4.89 7.59 -40.87
CA VAL A 67 6.27 7.17 -40.51
C VAL A 67 6.29 6.48 -39.16
N CYS A 68 5.61 7.01 -38.14
CA CYS A 68 5.49 6.39 -36.83
C CYS A 68 4.94 4.96 -36.96
N GLN A 69 3.88 4.79 -37.74
CA GLN A 69 3.20 3.51 -37.92
C GLN A 69 4.05 2.48 -38.66
N VAL A 70 4.70 2.90 -39.76
CA VAL A 70 5.52 2.00 -40.60
C VAL A 70 6.83 1.59 -39.91
N LYS A 71 7.48 2.54 -39.23
CA LYS A 71 8.80 2.32 -38.59
C LYS A 71 8.69 1.92 -37.12
N GLY A 72 7.53 1.99 -36.48
CA GLY A 72 7.37 1.71 -35.07
C GLY A 72 8.16 2.69 -34.17
N CYS A 73 8.31 3.94 -34.59
CA CYS A 73 9.13 4.94 -33.92
C CYS A 73 8.28 6.04 -33.28
N ASP A 74 8.89 6.84 -32.39
CA ASP A 74 8.23 8.00 -31.81
C ASP A 74 8.16 9.19 -32.79
N VAL A 75 7.37 10.21 -32.43
CA VAL A 75 7.17 11.42 -33.25
C VAL A 75 8.48 12.15 -33.51
N GLY A 76 9.41 12.17 -32.56
CA GLY A 76 10.70 12.84 -32.71
C GLY A 76 11.58 12.17 -33.77
N GLU A 77 11.61 10.84 -33.78
CA GLU A 77 12.31 10.05 -34.79
C GLU A 77 11.61 10.16 -36.17
N ALA A 78 10.26 10.12 -36.18
CA ALA A 78 9.51 10.31 -37.42
C ALA A 78 9.79 11.68 -38.07
N ILE A 79 9.91 12.74 -37.29
CA ILE A 79 10.29 14.08 -37.77
C ILE A 79 11.69 14.05 -38.35
N ARG A 80 12.67 13.41 -37.70
CA ARG A 80 14.04 13.28 -38.24
C ARG A 80 14.04 12.56 -39.60
N GLN A 81 13.28 11.51 -39.75
CA GLN A 81 13.13 10.77 -40.98
C GLN A 81 12.46 11.61 -42.11
N LEU A 82 11.47 12.41 -41.75
CA LEU A 82 10.83 13.33 -42.71
C LEU A 82 11.79 14.46 -43.14
N HIS A 83 12.66 14.95 -42.26
CA HIS A 83 13.72 15.88 -42.67
C HIS A 83 14.71 15.23 -43.65
N ALA A 84 15.08 13.97 -43.43
CA ALA A 84 15.90 13.21 -44.35
C ALA A 84 15.19 12.95 -45.70
N PHE A 85 13.89 12.69 -45.70
CA PHE A 85 13.09 12.48 -46.89
C PHE A 85 12.91 13.77 -47.68
N THR A 86 12.55 14.87 -47.03
CA THR A 86 12.22 16.15 -47.67
C THR A 86 13.47 16.95 -48.05
N GLY A 87 14.63 16.58 -47.54
CA GLY A 87 15.89 17.33 -47.69
C GLY A 87 15.89 18.68 -46.95
N LEU A 88 14.90 18.93 -46.11
CA LEU A 88 14.88 20.13 -45.30
C LEU A 88 15.93 20.00 -44.15
N PRO A 89 16.74 21.05 -43.88
CA PRO A 89 17.80 20.97 -42.87
C PRO A 89 17.20 20.80 -41.45
N LEU A 90 17.79 19.92 -40.68
CA LEU A 90 17.48 19.72 -39.27
C LEU A 90 17.86 20.93 -38.40
N ASP A 91 18.92 21.65 -38.79
CA ASP A 91 19.38 22.88 -38.19
C ASP A 91 19.35 24.01 -39.20
N GLU A 92 18.31 24.84 -39.19
CA GLU A 92 18.49 26.18 -39.68
C GLU A 92 19.36 26.93 -38.66
N PRO A 93 20.45 27.64 -39.08
CA PRO A 93 21.12 28.56 -38.21
C PRO A 93 20.04 29.51 -37.64
N GLU A 94 20.04 29.70 -36.30
CA GLU A 94 19.22 30.74 -35.69
C GLU A 94 19.39 32.02 -36.49
N HIS A 95 18.44 32.29 -37.38
CA HIS A 95 18.23 33.66 -37.75
C HIS A 95 17.91 34.36 -36.42
N LYS A 96 18.82 35.24 -35.98
CA LYS A 96 18.50 36.33 -35.07
C LYS A 96 17.47 37.18 -35.77
N GLY A 97 16.29 36.60 -36.02
CA GLY A 97 15.09 37.29 -36.48
C GLY A 97 14.72 38.28 -35.40
N GLU A 98 14.30 39.45 -35.78
CA GLU A 98 13.69 40.42 -34.93
C GLU A 98 12.78 39.73 -33.91
N ALA A 99 12.98 39.98 -32.60
CA ALA A 99 12.29 39.33 -31.51
C ALA A 99 10.78 39.44 -31.83
N ARG A 100 10.09 38.27 -31.97
CA ARG A 100 8.65 38.22 -32.12
C ARG A 100 8.03 39.20 -31.14
N PRO A 101 7.16 40.13 -31.57
CA PRO A 101 6.51 41.03 -30.67
C PRO A 101 5.80 40.22 -29.59
N LYS A 102 6.20 40.39 -28.32
CA LYS A 102 5.62 39.70 -27.16
C LYS A 102 4.12 39.90 -27.15
N ALA A 103 3.38 38.82 -27.00
CA ALA A 103 1.95 38.89 -26.81
C ALA A 103 1.62 39.62 -25.50
N LEU A 104 0.47 40.28 -25.45
CA LEU A 104 0.04 41.05 -24.26
C LEU A 104 0.11 40.24 -22.97
N HIS A 105 -0.34 39.01 -22.99
CA HIS A 105 -0.31 38.11 -21.80
C HIS A 105 1.10 37.76 -21.35
N GLU A 106 2.08 37.63 -22.27
CA GLU A 106 3.49 37.40 -21.93
C GLU A 106 4.08 38.63 -21.24
N TRP A 107 3.76 39.84 -21.72
CA TRP A 107 4.18 41.07 -21.10
C TRP A 107 3.56 41.24 -19.71
N ILE A 108 2.27 40.95 -19.56
CA ILE A 108 1.56 40.97 -18.25
C ILE A 108 2.20 39.99 -17.27
N ALA A 109 2.50 38.76 -17.71
CA ALA A 109 3.15 37.76 -16.89
C ALA A 109 4.53 38.22 -16.38
N GLU A 110 5.37 38.72 -17.27
CA GLU A 110 6.69 39.24 -16.90
C GLU A 110 6.60 40.36 -15.87
N ARG A 111 5.63 41.26 -16.03
CA ARG A 111 5.36 42.31 -15.09
C ARG A 111 4.88 41.77 -13.73
N CYS A 112 3.95 40.83 -13.75
CA CYS A 112 3.48 40.16 -12.51
C CYS A 112 4.59 39.35 -11.83
N LEU A 113 5.59 38.91 -12.56
CA LEU A 113 6.80 38.27 -12.02
C LEU A 113 7.88 39.28 -11.55
N GLY A 114 7.66 40.58 -11.69
CA GLY A 114 8.65 41.60 -11.38
C GLY A 114 9.92 41.52 -12.24
N LEU A 115 9.81 41.04 -13.48
CA LEU A 115 10.91 40.96 -14.46
C LEU A 115 11.04 42.24 -15.27
N THR A 116 10.12 43.18 -15.10
CA THR A 116 10.16 44.54 -15.63
C THR A 116 10.71 45.51 -14.57
N PRO A 117 11.17 46.72 -14.93
CA PRO A 117 11.77 47.64 -13.96
C PRO A 117 10.93 47.99 -12.74
N GLU A 118 9.60 47.92 -12.87
CA GLU A 118 8.67 48.27 -11.78
C GLU A 118 7.41 47.39 -11.81
N PRO A 119 6.98 46.82 -10.68
CA PRO A 119 7.67 46.77 -9.39
C PRO A 119 8.80 45.70 -9.35
N PRO A 120 9.76 45.79 -8.41
CA PRO A 120 10.83 44.82 -8.27
C PRO A 120 10.30 43.45 -7.83
N PHE A 121 10.93 42.40 -8.28
CA PHE A 121 10.48 41.00 -8.03
C PHE A 121 10.24 40.69 -6.55
N LYS A 122 11.11 41.21 -5.66
CA LYS A 122 10.98 40.98 -4.22
C LYS A 122 9.66 41.52 -3.67
N GLU A 123 9.29 42.74 -4.02
CA GLU A 123 8.02 43.37 -3.57
C GLU A 123 6.81 42.58 -4.09
N VAL A 124 6.84 42.16 -5.35
CA VAL A 124 5.78 41.36 -5.97
C VAL A 124 5.64 40.01 -5.27
N SER A 125 6.75 39.32 -4.99
CA SER A 125 6.76 38.03 -4.32
C SER A 125 6.28 38.12 -2.87
N ASP A 126 6.64 39.18 -2.15
CA ASP A 126 6.25 39.39 -0.76
C ASP A 126 4.72 39.64 -0.64
N LYS A 127 4.12 40.39 -1.58
CA LYS A 127 2.67 40.61 -1.61
C LYS A 127 1.90 39.32 -1.93
N ALA A 128 2.37 38.55 -2.92
CA ALA A 128 1.79 37.26 -3.23
C ALA A 128 1.87 36.29 -2.06
N ARG A 129 3.01 36.27 -1.37
CA ARG A 129 3.25 35.43 -0.18
C ARG A 129 2.29 35.81 0.94
N SER A 130 2.17 37.09 1.27
CA SER A 130 1.29 37.59 2.33
C SER A 130 -0.16 37.18 2.13
N TYR A 131 -0.67 37.27 0.89
CA TYR A 131 -2.04 36.85 0.58
C TYR A 131 -2.22 35.33 0.76
N LEU A 132 -1.28 34.53 0.26
CA LEU A 132 -1.39 33.07 0.26
C LEU A 132 -1.16 32.47 1.64
N THR A 133 -0.24 33.03 2.46
CA THR A 133 -0.06 32.60 3.86
C THR A 133 -1.29 32.95 4.70
N GLY A 134 -1.97 34.08 4.42
CA GLY A 134 -3.27 34.42 5.00
C GLY A 134 -4.33 33.33 4.74
N ARG A 135 -4.20 32.55 3.66
CA ARG A 135 -5.03 31.38 3.32
C ARG A 135 -4.47 30.05 3.84
N LYS A 136 -3.55 30.07 4.78
CA LYS A 136 -2.86 28.91 5.37
C LYS A 136 -2.07 28.05 4.37
N ILE A 137 -1.77 28.57 3.18
CA ILE A 137 -0.89 27.88 2.22
C ILE A 137 0.53 27.89 2.76
N ALA A 138 1.19 26.74 2.76
CA ALA A 138 2.53 26.57 3.32
C ALA A 138 3.59 27.36 2.50
N GLU A 139 4.50 28.03 3.19
CA GLU A 139 5.57 28.80 2.56
C GLU A 139 6.38 28.00 1.54
N LYS A 140 6.64 26.73 1.84
CA LYS A 140 7.34 25.83 0.92
C LYS A 140 6.64 25.68 -0.44
N ALA A 141 5.31 25.63 -0.46
CA ALA A 141 4.52 25.55 -1.69
C ALA A 141 4.56 26.88 -2.46
N ILE A 142 4.49 28.00 -1.74
CA ILE A 142 4.61 29.34 -2.30
C ILE A 142 6.01 29.54 -2.91
N ASP A 143 7.07 29.18 -2.17
CA ASP A 143 8.47 29.28 -2.62
C ASP A 143 8.71 28.46 -3.89
N ALA A 144 8.16 27.25 -3.98
CA ALA A 144 8.27 26.43 -5.16
C ALA A 144 7.65 27.10 -6.38
N ALA A 145 6.46 27.67 -6.25
CA ALA A 145 5.75 28.36 -7.33
C ALA A 145 6.46 29.68 -7.76
N LEU A 146 6.95 30.48 -6.79
CA LEU A 146 7.73 31.69 -7.08
C LEU A 146 9.04 31.35 -7.81
N LYS A 147 9.78 30.36 -7.33
CA LYS A 147 11.03 29.88 -7.94
C LYS A 147 10.79 29.31 -9.36
N ALA A 148 9.68 28.63 -9.57
CA ALA A 148 9.29 28.10 -10.88
C ALA A 148 8.72 29.18 -11.82
N LYS A 149 8.53 30.41 -11.33
CA LYS A 149 7.92 31.51 -12.08
C LYS A 149 6.51 31.18 -12.59
N THR A 150 5.73 30.48 -11.79
CA THR A 150 4.31 30.16 -12.01
C THR A 150 3.37 30.98 -11.14
N LEU A 151 3.95 31.72 -10.21
CA LEU A 151 3.26 32.62 -9.29
C LEU A 151 3.87 34.02 -9.36
N GLY A 152 3.02 35.04 -9.36
CA GLY A 152 3.41 36.44 -9.35
C GLY A 152 2.30 37.30 -8.73
N PHE A 153 2.44 38.63 -8.85
CA PHE A 153 1.48 39.60 -8.31
C PHE A 153 1.26 40.76 -9.28
N ASN A 154 0.00 41.15 -9.51
CA ASN A 154 -0.35 42.32 -10.29
C ASN A 154 -0.59 43.53 -9.40
N THR A 155 0.01 44.67 -9.75
CA THR A 155 -0.21 45.95 -9.10
C THR A 155 -0.81 46.99 -10.02
N TYR A 156 -1.03 46.62 -11.29
CA TYR A 156 -1.48 47.56 -12.31
C TYR A 156 -2.98 47.88 -12.20
N THR A 157 -3.27 49.11 -12.29
CA THR A 157 -4.60 49.69 -12.51
C THR A 157 -4.65 50.39 -13.88
N ASN A 158 -5.74 50.26 -14.59
CA ASN A 158 -5.91 50.96 -15.89
C ASN A 158 -6.39 52.37 -15.63
N PRO A 159 -5.57 53.44 -15.90
CA PRO A 159 -5.93 54.80 -15.60
C PRO A 159 -7.10 55.34 -16.49
N LYS A 160 -7.48 54.59 -17.54
CA LYS A 160 -8.58 54.96 -18.45
C LYS A 160 -9.92 54.37 -18.01
N VAL A 161 -9.96 53.56 -16.98
CA VAL A 161 -11.17 52.90 -16.47
C VAL A 161 -11.40 53.34 -15.04
N VAL A 162 -12.62 53.78 -14.72
CA VAL A 162 -13.00 54.27 -13.41
C VAL A 162 -12.90 53.12 -12.36
N VAL A 163 -12.51 53.48 -11.14
CA VAL A 163 -12.50 52.53 -10.01
C VAL A 163 -13.92 52.01 -9.81
N GLY A 164 -14.05 50.66 -9.71
CA GLY A 164 -15.36 50.01 -9.61
C GLY A 164 -15.94 49.53 -10.96
N GLU A 165 -15.33 49.87 -12.06
CA GLU A 165 -15.73 49.36 -13.36
C GLU A 165 -14.85 48.18 -13.84
N TYR A 166 -15.46 47.30 -14.64
CA TYR A 166 -14.74 46.15 -15.22
C TYR A 166 -13.57 46.60 -16.10
N GLY A 167 -12.40 46.06 -15.87
CA GLY A 167 -11.17 46.39 -16.58
C GLY A 167 -10.31 47.45 -15.90
N HIS A 168 -10.73 48.01 -14.75
CA HIS A 168 -9.88 48.88 -13.92
C HIS A 168 -8.59 48.17 -13.47
N GLY A 169 -8.65 46.87 -13.14
CA GLY A 169 -7.54 46.10 -12.60
C GLY A 169 -7.43 46.25 -11.09
N GLY A 170 -6.21 46.12 -10.56
CA GLY A 170 -5.93 46.25 -9.15
C GLY A 170 -4.97 45.22 -8.62
N GLU A 171 -4.73 45.22 -7.33
CA GLU A 171 -3.89 44.23 -6.68
C GLU A 171 -4.49 42.80 -6.84
N ALA A 172 -3.71 41.89 -7.42
CA ALA A 172 -4.13 40.55 -7.67
C ALA A 172 -2.96 39.56 -7.60
N VAL A 173 -3.20 38.40 -7.00
CA VAL A 173 -2.27 37.26 -7.16
C VAL A 173 -2.39 36.74 -8.57
N ALA A 174 -1.26 36.59 -9.26
CA ALA A 174 -1.18 36.16 -10.65
C ALA A 174 -0.65 34.74 -10.76
N PHE A 175 -1.47 33.86 -11.34
CA PHE A 175 -1.13 32.46 -11.62
C PHE A 175 -0.79 32.32 -13.10
N ILE A 176 0.48 31.96 -13.40
CA ILE A 176 1.01 31.96 -14.77
C ILE A 176 1.00 30.52 -15.29
N ALA A 177 0.07 30.20 -16.17
CA ALA A 177 -0.01 28.93 -16.85
C ALA A 177 1.00 28.89 -18.03
N ARG A 178 1.67 27.74 -18.17
CA ARG A 178 2.66 27.50 -19.20
C ARG A 178 2.29 26.29 -20.04
N THR A 179 2.75 26.29 -21.28
CA THR A 179 2.73 25.08 -22.11
C THR A 179 3.63 24.00 -21.48
N LEU A 180 3.27 22.74 -21.61
CA LEU A 180 4.07 21.62 -21.09
C LEU A 180 5.43 21.50 -21.76
N ASN A 181 5.47 21.72 -23.07
CA ASN A 181 6.66 21.81 -23.91
C ASN A 181 6.41 22.92 -24.95
N PRO A 182 7.32 23.88 -25.10
CA PRO A 182 8.61 24.17 -24.48
C PRO A 182 8.52 25.07 -23.22
N GLY A 183 7.38 25.22 -22.57
CA GLY A 183 7.22 25.99 -21.34
C GLY A 183 6.95 27.49 -21.53
N HIS A 184 6.43 27.88 -22.71
CA HIS A 184 5.97 29.24 -22.95
C HIS A 184 4.79 29.63 -22.08
N ILE A 185 4.62 30.93 -21.84
CA ILE A 185 3.48 31.46 -21.11
C ILE A 185 2.23 31.34 -22.01
N ALA A 186 1.25 30.60 -21.54
CA ALA A 186 -0.02 30.40 -22.24
C ALA A 186 -1.09 31.41 -21.78
N ALA A 187 -1.17 31.61 -20.46
CA ALA A 187 -2.15 32.51 -19.85
C ALA A 187 -1.69 33.00 -18.47
N VAL A 188 -2.29 34.10 -18.04
CA VAL A 188 -2.15 34.65 -16.69
C VAL A 188 -3.53 34.79 -16.12
N GLU A 189 -3.83 34.06 -15.04
CA GLU A 189 -5.06 34.22 -14.27
C GLU A 189 -4.77 35.09 -13.05
N MET A 190 -5.47 36.23 -12.97
CA MET A 190 -5.35 37.21 -11.88
C MET A 190 -6.50 37.00 -10.91
N ARG A 191 -6.19 36.79 -9.62
CA ARG A 191 -7.16 36.74 -8.52
C ARG A 191 -7.08 38.03 -7.75
N TYR A 192 -8.08 38.88 -7.92
CA TYR A 192 -8.12 40.20 -7.29
C TYR A 192 -8.33 40.10 -5.78
N LEU A 193 -7.56 40.88 -5.01
CA LEU A 193 -7.68 40.99 -3.59
C LEU A 193 -8.95 41.78 -3.18
N ASP A 194 -9.29 42.79 -4.00
CA ASP A 194 -10.47 43.62 -3.86
C ASP A 194 -11.25 43.64 -5.17
N PRO A 195 -12.18 42.67 -5.36
CA PRO A 195 -12.97 42.55 -6.59
C PRO A 195 -13.82 43.77 -6.90
N ASP A 196 -14.27 44.52 -5.87
CA ASP A 196 -15.18 45.66 -6.06
C ASP A 196 -14.50 46.80 -6.81
N LYS A 197 -13.18 46.90 -6.72
CA LYS A 197 -12.42 47.87 -7.54
C LYS A 197 -12.41 47.57 -9.02
N ASN A 198 -12.70 46.31 -9.38
CA ASN A 198 -12.73 45.83 -10.76
C ASN A 198 -14.11 45.28 -11.19
N GLY A 199 -15.17 45.97 -10.81
CA GLY A 199 -16.54 45.63 -11.22
C GLY A 199 -17.10 44.38 -10.59
N GLY A 200 -16.66 43.99 -9.39
CA GLY A 200 -17.09 42.78 -8.68
C GLY A 200 -16.46 41.47 -9.22
N VAL A 201 -15.55 41.58 -10.17
CA VAL A 201 -14.92 40.39 -10.80
C VAL A 201 -13.82 39.82 -9.93
N LYS A 202 -14.04 38.62 -9.42
CA LYS A 202 -13.09 37.92 -8.52
C LYS A 202 -11.81 37.46 -9.21
N SER A 203 -11.92 37.03 -10.48
CA SER A 203 -10.76 36.57 -11.25
C SER A 203 -10.89 36.95 -12.72
N GLN A 204 -9.76 37.24 -13.37
CA GLN A 204 -9.67 37.56 -14.79
C GLN A 204 -8.48 36.83 -15.41
N CYS A 205 -8.66 36.27 -16.59
CA CYS A 205 -7.61 35.61 -17.34
C CYS A 205 -7.20 36.44 -18.56
N GLN A 206 -5.88 36.56 -18.78
CA GLN A 206 -5.28 37.12 -19.97
C GLN A 206 -4.51 36.06 -20.73
N GLY A 207 -4.62 36.01 -22.04
CA GLY A 207 -4.11 34.92 -22.87
C GLY A 207 -5.10 33.79 -23.05
N ASN A 208 -4.66 32.68 -23.61
CA ASN A 208 -5.52 31.53 -23.87
C ASN A 208 -5.23 30.41 -22.83
N LYS A 209 -6.18 30.22 -21.91
CA LYS A 209 -6.08 29.11 -20.92
C LYS A 209 -6.64 27.79 -21.46
N SER A 210 -7.36 27.82 -22.63
CA SER A 210 -7.95 26.61 -23.19
C SER A 210 -6.88 25.58 -23.54
N GLY A 211 -7.08 24.35 -23.08
CA GLY A 211 -6.12 23.26 -23.26
C GLY A 211 -4.89 23.30 -22.36
N HIS A 212 -4.80 24.27 -21.43
CA HIS A 212 -3.64 24.40 -20.53
C HIS A 212 -4.04 24.25 -19.06
N VAL A 213 -3.15 23.64 -18.27
CA VAL A 213 -3.32 23.50 -16.83
C VAL A 213 -2.30 24.34 -16.10
N TRP A 214 -2.62 24.77 -14.90
CA TRP A 214 -1.67 25.42 -14.00
C TRP A 214 -1.08 24.41 -13.01
N CYS A 215 0.19 24.54 -12.68
CA CYS A 215 0.82 23.86 -11.53
C CYS A 215 1.95 24.71 -10.92
N SER A 216 2.27 24.45 -9.68
CA SER A 216 3.31 25.18 -8.95
C SER A 216 4.71 25.02 -9.56
N ASP A 217 5.05 23.82 -10.04
CA ASP A 217 6.31 23.53 -10.76
C ASP A 217 6.08 22.44 -11.81
N TYR A 218 6.20 22.76 -13.08
CA TYR A 218 6.02 21.83 -14.21
C TYR A 218 7.10 20.73 -14.27
N ARG A 219 8.27 20.95 -13.68
CA ARG A 219 9.30 19.90 -13.53
C ARG A 219 8.86 18.86 -12.51
N LYS A 220 8.28 19.31 -11.40
CA LYS A 220 7.67 18.43 -10.39
C LYS A 220 6.54 17.61 -11.02
N LEU A 221 5.68 18.23 -11.82
CA LEU A 221 4.60 17.56 -12.57
C LEU A 221 5.13 16.48 -13.52
N LYS A 222 6.18 16.78 -14.27
CA LYS A 222 6.79 15.81 -15.20
C LYS A 222 7.33 14.58 -14.46
N ALA A 223 7.95 14.76 -13.31
CA ALA A 223 8.54 13.70 -12.48
C ALA A 223 7.50 12.96 -11.59
N ALA A 224 6.27 13.47 -11.47
CA ALA A 224 5.26 12.92 -10.57
C ALA A 224 4.73 11.57 -11.04
N HIS A 225 4.51 10.67 -10.08
CA HIS A 225 3.79 9.39 -10.28
C HIS A 225 2.30 9.51 -9.93
N THR A 226 1.96 10.44 -9.03
CA THR A 226 0.59 10.73 -8.61
C THR A 226 0.29 12.20 -8.87
N VAL A 227 -0.85 12.48 -9.49
CA VAL A 227 -1.27 13.85 -9.81
C VAL A 227 -2.68 14.09 -9.28
N TYR A 228 -2.83 15.12 -8.45
CA TYR A 228 -4.14 15.63 -8.08
C TYR A 228 -4.61 16.65 -9.10
N ILE A 229 -5.87 16.58 -9.51
CA ILE A 229 -6.50 17.57 -10.39
C ILE A 229 -7.58 18.31 -9.61
N VAL A 230 -7.47 19.62 -9.56
CA VAL A 230 -8.40 20.52 -8.87
C VAL A 230 -8.89 21.62 -9.82
N GLU A 231 -9.88 22.42 -9.42
CA GLU A 231 -10.42 23.47 -10.25
C GLU A 231 -9.53 24.73 -10.30
N SER A 232 -9.07 25.20 -9.15
CA SER A 232 -8.36 26.48 -9.03
C SER A 232 -6.87 26.32 -8.67
N PRO A 233 -5.99 27.27 -9.06
CA PRO A 233 -4.58 27.28 -8.65
C PRO A 233 -4.39 27.36 -7.15
N ILE A 234 -5.27 28.03 -6.42
CA ILE A 234 -5.23 28.09 -4.95
C ILE A 234 -5.45 26.72 -4.34
N ASN A 235 -6.39 25.94 -4.87
CA ASN A 235 -6.62 24.56 -4.44
C ASN A 235 -5.40 23.67 -4.74
N ALA A 236 -4.71 23.86 -5.87
CA ALA A 236 -3.48 23.14 -6.17
C ALA A 236 -2.34 23.48 -5.19
N LEU A 237 -2.16 24.72 -4.82
CA LEU A 237 -1.22 25.13 -3.76
C LEU A 237 -1.60 24.57 -2.38
N SER A 238 -2.89 24.44 -2.12
CA SER A 238 -3.39 23.83 -0.87
C SER A 238 -3.04 22.35 -0.79
N ILE A 239 -3.15 21.62 -1.90
CA ILE A 239 -2.67 20.22 -2.01
C ILE A 239 -1.15 20.14 -1.83
N ASP A 240 -0.39 21.06 -2.45
CA ASP A 240 1.07 21.12 -2.29
C ASP A 240 1.51 21.48 -0.86
N SER A 241 0.59 22.04 -0.05
CA SER A 241 0.80 22.32 1.37
C SER A 241 0.57 21.11 2.28
N CYS A 242 -0.06 20.05 1.76
CA CYS A 242 -0.32 18.82 2.49
C CYS A 242 0.90 17.88 2.48
N ALA A 243 1.00 17.01 3.50
CA ALA A 243 2.08 16.02 3.63
C ALA A 243 1.79 14.78 2.77
N LEU A 244 1.76 14.95 1.46
CA LEU A 244 1.53 13.87 0.49
C LEU A 244 2.85 13.15 0.14
N PRO A 245 2.79 11.89 -0.35
CA PRO A 245 3.95 11.11 -0.73
C PRO A 245 4.86 11.84 -1.73
N LYS A 246 6.17 11.57 -1.66
CA LYS A 246 7.12 12.06 -2.68
C LYS A 246 6.67 11.59 -4.08
N GLY A 247 6.86 12.42 -5.09
CA GLY A 247 6.36 12.12 -6.44
C GLY A 247 4.87 12.45 -6.65
N THR A 248 4.26 13.22 -5.73
CA THR A 248 2.92 13.79 -5.91
C THR A 248 3.03 15.23 -6.41
N ALA A 249 2.18 15.60 -7.38
CA ALA A 249 1.98 16.97 -7.86
C ALA A 249 0.49 17.31 -7.89
N ALA A 250 0.18 18.61 -7.85
CA ALA A 250 -1.17 19.11 -8.06
C ALA A 250 -1.23 19.99 -9.30
N ILE A 251 -2.32 19.88 -10.06
CA ILE A 251 -2.62 20.72 -11.20
C ILE A 251 -4.02 21.33 -11.10
N ALA A 252 -4.19 22.54 -11.59
CA ALA A 252 -5.48 23.19 -11.66
C ALA A 252 -5.95 23.29 -13.11
N THR A 253 -7.23 22.98 -13.34
CA THR A 253 -7.88 23.13 -14.66
C THR A 253 -8.16 24.58 -15.03
N MET A 254 -8.07 25.50 -14.07
CA MET A 254 -8.42 26.91 -14.24
C MET A 254 -9.86 27.13 -14.74
N GLY A 255 -10.75 26.26 -14.32
CA GLY A 255 -12.20 26.30 -14.63
C GLY A 255 -12.70 25.02 -15.29
N LYS A 256 -13.97 24.71 -15.03
CA LYS A 256 -14.62 23.44 -15.45
C LYS A 256 -14.70 23.30 -16.98
N ALA A 257 -14.88 24.38 -17.72
CA ALA A 257 -14.96 24.36 -19.19
C ALA A 257 -13.66 23.87 -19.86
N ASN A 258 -12.51 24.10 -19.19
CA ASN A 258 -11.20 23.75 -19.73
C ASN A 258 -10.92 22.24 -19.71
N ILE A 259 -11.69 21.46 -18.95
CA ILE A 259 -11.55 20.00 -18.90
C ILE A 259 -11.69 19.36 -20.29
N LYS A 260 -12.61 19.86 -21.12
CA LYS A 260 -12.88 19.33 -22.46
C LYS A 260 -11.77 19.67 -23.47
N GLU A 261 -11.16 20.83 -23.27
CA GLU A 261 -10.18 21.37 -24.21
C GLU A 261 -8.75 20.89 -23.91
N THR A 262 -8.54 20.30 -22.75
CA THR A 262 -7.22 19.85 -22.31
C THR A 262 -6.89 18.48 -22.87
N ASP A 263 -5.73 18.37 -23.51
CA ASP A 263 -5.17 17.08 -23.90
C ASP A 263 -4.51 16.41 -22.68
N TRP A 264 -5.16 15.36 -22.19
CA TRP A 264 -4.75 14.65 -20.97
C TRP A 264 -3.67 13.58 -21.17
N HIS A 265 -3.17 13.34 -22.39
CA HIS A 265 -2.16 12.32 -22.67
C HIS A 265 -0.88 12.48 -21.85
N PHE A 266 -0.54 13.69 -21.40
CA PHE A 266 0.63 13.92 -20.53
C PHE A 266 0.54 13.25 -19.15
N LEU A 267 -0.64 12.75 -18.78
CA LEU A 267 -0.87 12.00 -17.55
C LEU A 267 -0.76 10.47 -17.74
N MET A 268 -0.50 9.99 -18.93
CA MET A 268 -0.32 8.55 -19.18
C MET A 268 0.78 7.97 -18.27
N GLY A 269 0.49 6.81 -17.70
CA GLY A 269 1.40 6.14 -16.76
C GLY A 269 1.42 6.74 -15.34
N LYS A 270 0.61 7.76 -15.06
CA LYS A 270 0.47 8.37 -13.74
C LYS A 270 -0.85 7.93 -13.08
N ARG A 271 -0.85 7.88 -11.75
CA ARG A 271 -2.08 7.77 -10.96
C ARG A 271 -2.70 9.15 -10.81
N VAL A 272 -3.96 9.30 -11.16
CA VAL A 272 -4.66 10.59 -11.07
C VAL A 272 -5.73 10.53 -9.99
N LEU A 273 -5.76 11.56 -9.15
CA LEU A 273 -6.76 11.76 -8.10
C LEU A 273 -7.52 13.05 -8.40
N ILE A 274 -8.79 12.92 -8.73
CA ILE A 274 -9.67 14.03 -9.08
C ILE A 274 -10.31 14.59 -7.82
N CYS A 275 -10.14 15.88 -7.56
CA CYS A 275 -10.65 16.58 -6.38
C CYS A 275 -11.22 17.95 -6.81
N MET A 276 -12.32 17.94 -7.55
CA MET A 276 -13.01 19.16 -7.93
C MET A 276 -13.77 19.76 -6.73
N ASP A 277 -14.27 20.97 -6.86
CA ASP A 277 -15.02 21.63 -5.80
C ASP A 277 -16.27 20.82 -5.40
N ASN A 278 -16.59 20.80 -4.10
CA ASN A 278 -17.70 20.04 -3.51
C ASN A 278 -19.01 20.85 -3.54
N ASP A 279 -19.38 21.36 -4.71
CA ASP A 279 -20.59 22.19 -4.88
C ASP A 279 -21.83 21.44 -4.41
N GLN A 280 -22.59 22.03 -3.49
CA GLN A 280 -23.83 21.45 -2.96
C GLN A 280 -25.09 22.04 -3.61
N THR A 281 -24.95 23.11 -4.38
CA THR A 281 -26.08 23.78 -5.05
C THR A 281 -26.13 23.36 -6.52
N PRO A 282 -27.24 22.75 -6.98
CA PRO A 282 -27.42 22.40 -8.38
C PRO A 282 -27.47 23.63 -9.30
N ASP A 283 -26.92 23.51 -10.48
CA ASP A 283 -27.07 24.49 -11.56
C ASP A 283 -28.49 24.47 -12.14
N LYS A 284 -28.76 25.35 -13.12
CA LYS A 284 -30.05 25.43 -13.80
C LYS A 284 -30.52 24.13 -14.53
N ASN A 285 -29.58 23.22 -14.77
CA ASN A 285 -29.84 21.91 -15.37
C ASN A 285 -29.99 20.79 -14.34
N GLY A 286 -29.87 21.09 -13.04
CA GLY A 286 -29.96 20.15 -11.96
C GLY A 286 -28.66 19.36 -11.70
N PHE A 287 -27.51 19.84 -12.21
CA PHE A 287 -26.20 19.26 -11.94
C PHE A 287 -25.51 19.94 -10.77
N LEU A 288 -24.76 19.20 -9.97
CA LEU A 288 -23.77 19.74 -9.06
C LEU A 288 -22.51 20.07 -9.87
N PRO A 289 -22.13 21.35 -10.03
CA PRO A 289 -21.12 21.72 -11.02
C PRO A 289 -19.75 21.07 -10.82
N GLY A 290 -19.19 21.06 -9.60
CA GLY A 290 -17.91 20.45 -9.30
C GLY A 290 -17.92 18.92 -9.40
N PRO A 291 -18.84 18.21 -8.71
CA PRO A 291 -18.98 16.76 -8.86
C PRO A 291 -19.20 16.31 -10.32
N SER A 292 -20.00 17.04 -11.10
CA SER A 292 -20.22 16.73 -12.53
C SER A 292 -18.95 16.93 -13.37
N ALA A 293 -18.17 17.95 -13.08
CA ALA A 293 -16.89 18.18 -13.74
C ALA A 293 -15.89 17.08 -13.40
N GLY A 294 -15.87 16.62 -12.14
CA GLY A 294 -15.05 15.48 -11.68
C GLY A 294 -15.38 14.19 -12.42
N TRP A 295 -16.65 13.89 -12.60
CA TRP A 295 -17.13 12.76 -13.38
C TRP A 295 -16.70 12.83 -14.85
N TRP A 296 -16.88 13.96 -15.47
CA TRP A 296 -16.48 14.19 -16.84
C TRP A 296 -14.99 13.96 -17.05
N LEU A 297 -14.19 14.49 -16.14
CA LEU A 297 -12.75 14.29 -16.16
C LEU A 297 -12.39 12.81 -15.96
N TYR A 298 -13.07 12.12 -15.03
CA TYR A 298 -12.90 10.68 -14.82
C TYR A 298 -13.16 9.87 -16.10
N GLU A 299 -14.24 10.18 -16.83
CA GLU A 299 -14.55 9.55 -18.12
C GLU A 299 -13.45 9.76 -19.17
N GLN A 300 -12.99 10.99 -19.32
CA GLN A 300 -11.94 11.29 -20.30
C GLN A 300 -10.64 10.56 -19.97
N LEU A 301 -10.23 10.57 -18.71
CA LEU A 301 -8.99 9.92 -18.29
C LEU A 301 -9.07 8.39 -18.42
N THR A 302 -10.17 7.79 -18.02
CA THR A 302 -10.36 6.34 -18.16
C THR A 302 -10.49 5.92 -19.62
N GLY A 303 -11.10 6.73 -20.47
CA GLY A 303 -11.14 6.54 -21.92
C GLY A 303 -9.75 6.56 -22.58
N LEU A 304 -8.78 7.24 -21.98
CA LEU A 304 -7.37 7.25 -22.36
C LEU A 304 -6.54 6.19 -21.65
N ASN A 305 -7.15 5.25 -20.94
CA ASN A 305 -6.47 4.23 -20.09
C ASN A 305 -5.57 4.85 -19.01
N ILE A 306 -5.89 6.03 -18.52
CA ILE A 306 -5.21 6.66 -17.39
C ILE A 306 -5.85 6.20 -16.08
N ALA A 307 -5.06 5.73 -15.14
CA ALA A 307 -5.54 5.29 -13.83
C ALA A 307 -6.07 6.48 -13.03
N ALA A 308 -7.38 6.69 -13.01
CA ALA A 308 -8.05 7.80 -12.33
C ALA A 308 -8.96 7.31 -11.20
N GLN A 309 -9.02 8.09 -10.14
CA GLN A 309 -9.96 7.92 -9.02
C GLN A 309 -10.49 9.30 -8.62
N ILE A 310 -11.66 9.34 -8.01
CA ILE A 310 -12.25 10.58 -7.48
C ILE A 310 -12.04 10.58 -5.95
N VAL A 311 -11.62 11.70 -5.39
CA VAL A 311 -11.49 11.87 -3.95
C VAL A 311 -12.89 11.82 -3.31
N ASP A 312 -13.02 11.02 -2.23
CA ASP A 312 -14.30 10.92 -1.50
C ASP A 312 -14.52 12.19 -0.67
N GLN A 313 -15.40 13.03 -1.13
CA GLN A 313 -15.78 14.28 -0.49
C GLN A 313 -17.03 14.13 0.38
N GLN A 314 -17.53 12.91 0.57
CA GLN A 314 -18.65 12.69 1.48
C GLN A 314 -18.24 13.00 2.92
N GLY A 315 -19.01 13.85 3.55
CA GLY A 315 -18.71 14.31 4.91
C GLY A 315 -17.72 15.49 4.96
N TRP A 316 -17.37 16.07 3.83
CA TRP A 316 -16.73 17.39 3.82
C TRP A 316 -17.76 18.46 4.19
N GLU A 317 -17.41 19.28 5.18
CA GLU A 317 -18.22 20.42 5.60
C GLU A 317 -17.80 21.72 4.89
N PHE A 318 -16.78 21.65 4.05
CA PHE A 318 -16.21 22.75 3.25
C PHE A 318 -16.39 22.49 1.75
N ASN A 319 -16.37 23.58 0.97
CA ASN A 319 -16.64 23.54 -0.47
C ASN A 319 -15.42 23.12 -1.30
N ASP A 320 -14.24 23.57 -0.94
CA ASP A 320 -13.03 23.31 -1.72
C ASP A 320 -11.82 22.95 -0.84
N VAL A 321 -10.71 22.56 -1.48
CA VAL A 321 -9.49 22.13 -0.77
C VAL A 321 -8.87 23.25 0.06
N ASN A 322 -8.98 24.51 -0.40
CA ASN A 322 -8.42 25.63 0.37
C ASN A 322 -9.28 25.97 1.59
N ASP A 323 -10.58 25.86 1.47
CA ASP A 323 -11.48 26.01 2.61
C ASP A 323 -11.18 24.94 3.67
N GLY A 324 -11.01 23.68 3.24
CA GLY A 324 -10.59 22.61 4.13
C GLY A 324 -9.22 22.83 4.77
N LEU A 325 -8.24 23.37 4.03
CA LEU A 325 -6.94 23.72 4.58
C LEU A 325 -7.05 24.80 5.67
N GLN A 326 -7.93 25.77 5.48
CA GLN A 326 -8.17 26.85 6.44
C GLN A 326 -8.95 26.39 7.66
N ASP A 327 -9.85 25.44 7.51
CA ASP A 327 -10.72 24.93 8.57
C ASP A 327 -10.00 23.90 9.45
N ILE A 328 -9.62 22.76 8.87
CA ILE A 328 -9.09 21.60 9.61
C ILE A 328 -7.56 21.48 9.58
N GLY A 329 -6.87 22.28 8.76
CA GLY A 329 -5.42 22.25 8.64
C GLY A 329 -4.88 21.13 7.74
N ALA A 330 -3.57 21.21 7.44
CA ALA A 330 -2.92 20.35 6.44
C ALA A 330 -2.86 18.86 6.81
N ALA A 331 -2.75 18.54 8.10
CA ALA A 331 -2.62 17.15 8.55
C ALA A 331 -3.93 16.36 8.34
N ASP A 332 -5.04 16.88 8.82
CA ASP A 332 -6.35 16.22 8.72
C ASP A 332 -6.84 16.23 7.27
N LEU A 333 -6.65 17.32 6.55
CA LEU A 333 -6.94 17.41 5.13
C LEU A 333 -6.15 16.36 4.31
N THR A 334 -4.89 16.10 4.66
CA THR A 334 -4.09 15.05 3.99
C THR A 334 -4.75 13.68 4.12
N GLY A 335 -5.30 13.36 5.28
CA GLY A 335 -6.05 12.11 5.50
C GLY A 335 -7.31 12.02 4.65
N MET A 336 -8.03 13.13 4.48
CA MET A 336 -9.23 13.20 3.66
C MET A 336 -8.93 13.09 2.16
N LEU A 337 -7.90 13.78 1.68
CA LEU A 337 -7.49 13.77 0.26
C LEU A 337 -7.07 12.37 -0.24
N ARG A 338 -6.70 11.46 0.66
CA ARG A 338 -6.31 10.10 0.32
C ARG A 338 -7.49 9.12 0.21
N LYS A 339 -8.65 9.48 0.73
CA LYS A 339 -9.87 8.68 0.58
C LYS A 339 -10.43 8.86 -0.81
N THR A 340 -10.74 7.76 -1.48
CA THR A 340 -11.32 7.79 -2.82
C THR A 340 -12.74 7.25 -2.81
N GLU A 341 -13.55 7.76 -3.73
CA GLU A 341 -14.92 7.29 -3.94
C GLU A 341 -14.94 5.79 -4.23
N PRO A 342 -15.64 4.98 -3.42
CA PRO A 342 -15.61 3.52 -3.56
C PRO A 342 -16.31 3.00 -4.83
N TRP A 343 -17.09 3.84 -5.50
CA TRP A 343 -17.79 3.51 -6.74
C TRP A 343 -17.05 3.99 -8.01
N ALA A 344 -16.12 4.94 -7.91
CA ALA A 344 -15.23 5.30 -9.00
C ALA A 344 -14.09 4.28 -9.08
N ILE A 345 -14.41 3.09 -9.57
CA ILE A 345 -13.46 2.00 -9.69
C ILE A 345 -12.57 2.30 -10.90
N PRO A 346 -11.25 2.48 -10.69
CA PRO A 346 -10.33 2.79 -11.78
C PRO A 346 -10.37 1.72 -12.88
N GLY A 347 -10.34 2.16 -14.15
CA GLY A 347 -10.43 1.28 -15.32
C GLY A 347 -11.86 0.92 -15.73
N VAL A 348 -12.87 1.34 -14.98
CA VAL A 348 -14.26 1.32 -15.46
C VAL A 348 -14.54 2.63 -16.17
N TRP A 349 -15.12 2.54 -17.34
CA TRP A 349 -15.50 3.71 -18.14
C TRP A 349 -16.61 4.46 -17.43
N GLY A 350 -16.40 5.76 -17.25
CA GLY A 350 -17.35 6.62 -16.58
C GLY A 350 -18.66 6.75 -17.34
N GLY A 351 -19.75 7.00 -16.63
CA GLY A 351 -21.06 7.27 -17.15
C GLY A 351 -21.28 8.77 -17.44
N GLU A 352 -22.52 9.16 -17.59
CA GLU A 352 -22.86 10.58 -17.67
C GLU A 352 -22.56 11.29 -16.34
N PRO A 353 -22.35 12.61 -16.39
CA PRO A 353 -22.13 13.43 -15.23
C PRO A 353 -23.13 13.17 -14.12
N PHE A 354 -22.65 13.16 -12.87
CA PHE A 354 -23.48 12.92 -11.70
C PHE A 354 -24.63 13.95 -11.64
N ARG A 355 -25.87 13.44 -11.64
CA ARG A 355 -27.05 14.22 -11.34
C ARG A 355 -27.65 13.73 -10.05
N PRO A 356 -27.99 14.59 -9.09
CA PRO A 356 -28.79 14.18 -7.94
C PRO A 356 -30.05 13.44 -8.41
N GLY A 357 -30.24 12.21 -7.93
CA GLY A 357 -31.40 11.39 -8.28
C GLY A 357 -31.43 10.78 -9.68
N LYS A 358 -30.47 11.03 -10.54
CA LYS A 358 -30.41 10.51 -11.92
C LYS A 358 -29.02 10.00 -12.29
N THR A 359 -28.66 8.85 -11.76
CA THR A 359 -27.44 8.16 -12.18
C THR A 359 -27.78 7.13 -13.24
N ARG A 360 -27.01 7.03 -14.29
CA ARG A 360 -27.15 5.95 -15.26
C ARG A 360 -26.26 4.77 -14.86
N MET A 361 -26.74 3.58 -15.20
CA MET A 361 -25.90 2.41 -15.22
C MET A 361 -24.88 2.56 -16.34
N HIS A 362 -23.60 2.40 -16.02
CA HIS A 362 -22.55 2.56 -17.00
C HIS A 362 -22.16 1.23 -17.63
N LEU A 363 -22.22 1.18 -18.96
CA LEU A 363 -21.74 0.05 -19.75
C LEU A 363 -20.79 0.52 -20.83
N PRO A 364 -19.78 -0.28 -21.20
CA PRO A 364 -18.97 -0.03 -22.38
C PRO A 364 -19.78 0.08 -23.65
N LEU A 365 -19.31 0.90 -24.56
CA LEU A 365 -20.01 1.26 -25.81
C LEU A 365 -20.43 0.05 -26.66
N HIS A 366 -19.65 -1.03 -26.65
CA HIS A 366 -19.96 -2.21 -27.49
C HIS A 366 -21.23 -2.97 -27.07
N ASP A 367 -21.65 -2.86 -25.81
CA ASP A 367 -22.89 -3.46 -25.31
C ASP A 367 -24.08 -2.46 -25.27
N PHE A 368 -23.86 -1.23 -25.69
CA PHE A 368 -24.84 -0.16 -25.55
C PHE A 368 -26.17 -0.46 -26.30
N GLY A 369 -26.10 -1.03 -27.48
CA GLY A 369 -27.28 -1.41 -28.25
C GLY A 369 -28.18 -2.44 -27.57
N VAL A 370 -27.60 -3.37 -26.82
CA VAL A 370 -28.33 -4.36 -26.01
C VAL A 370 -28.82 -3.74 -24.71
N TYR A 371 -28.01 -2.86 -24.15
CA TYR A 371 -28.28 -2.21 -22.87
C TYR A 371 -29.46 -1.21 -22.92
N PHE A 372 -29.82 -0.66 -24.06
CA PHE A 372 -30.97 0.24 -24.16
C PHE A 372 -32.29 -0.36 -23.65
N ARG A 373 -32.38 -1.68 -23.57
CA ARG A 373 -33.51 -2.41 -22.96
C ARG A 373 -33.65 -2.20 -21.44
N TYR A 374 -32.60 -1.79 -20.76
CA TYR A 374 -32.59 -1.51 -19.34
C TYR A 374 -32.67 -0.01 -19.10
N ARG A 375 -33.57 0.41 -18.24
CA ARG A 375 -33.73 1.81 -17.84
C ARG A 375 -33.46 1.93 -16.36
N VAL A 376 -32.65 2.89 -15.98
CA VAL A 376 -32.28 3.15 -14.59
C VAL A 376 -33.12 4.32 -14.10
N GLY A 377 -33.92 4.08 -13.08
CA GLY A 377 -34.61 5.12 -12.33
C GLY A 377 -33.68 5.79 -11.32
N GLU A 378 -34.22 6.58 -10.41
CA GLU A 378 -33.43 7.27 -9.38
C GLU A 378 -32.76 6.29 -8.43
N ASP A 379 -33.48 5.20 -8.06
CA ASP A 379 -33.05 4.22 -7.06
C ASP A 379 -33.32 2.77 -7.44
N PHE A 380 -33.80 2.50 -8.65
CA PHE A 380 -34.11 1.16 -9.13
C PHE A 380 -33.91 1.01 -10.63
N THR A 381 -33.91 -0.24 -11.11
CA THR A 381 -33.72 -0.60 -12.50
C THR A 381 -34.98 -1.22 -13.09
N ARG A 382 -35.37 -0.80 -14.30
CA ARG A 382 -36.43 -1.38 -15.12
C ARG A 382 -35.85 -2.06 -16.35
N PHE A 383 -36.62 -2.94 -16.96
CA PHE A 383 -36.32 -3.53 -18.27
C PHE A 383 -37.51 -3.41 -19.22
N ILE A 384 -37.25 -3.41 -20.52
CA ILE A 384 -38.31 -3.45 -21.53
C ILE A 384 -38.86 -4.88 -21.58
N LYS A 385 -40.12 -5.03 -21.17
CA LYS A 385 -40.82 -6.31 -21.12
C LYS A 385 -41.42 -6.64 -22.50
N LYS A 386 -42.03 -5.67 -23.17
CA LYS A 386 -42.68 -5.80 -24.48
C LYS A 386 -42.47 -4.55 -25.30
N ILE A 387 -42.32 -4.73 -26.61
CA ILE A 387 -42.35 -3.64 -27.61
C ILE A 387 -43.51 -3.96 -28.54
N GLU A 388 -44.46 -3.05 -28.67
CA GLU A 388 -45.57 -3.10 -29.60
C GLU A 388 -45.46 -1.92 -30.53
N THR A 389 -45.78 -2.14 -31.81
CA THR A 389 -45.87 -1.06 -32.81
C THR A 389 -47.35 -0.73 -32.98
N ASP A 390 -47.72 0.52 -32.77
CA ASP A 390 -49.09 0.97 -32.97
C ASP A 390 -49.44 1.09 -34.45
N GLU A 391 -50.71 1.43 -34.76
CA GLU A 391 -51.20 1.56 -36.13
C GLU A 391 -50.49 2.67 -36.91
N ASP A 392 -49.91 3.64 -36.21
CA ASP A 392 -49.13 4.75 -36.79
C ASP A 392 -47.64 4.41 -36.97
N GLY A 393 -47.22 3.18 -36.70
CA GLY A 393 -45.83 2.73 -36.80
C GLY A 393 -44.91 3.17 -35.66
N GLN A 394 -45.46 3.69 -34.54
CA GLN A 394 -44.67 4.09 -33.39
C GLN A 394 -44.49 2.93 -32.40
N GLU A 395 -43.27 2.74 -31.95
CA GLU A 395 -42.94 1.72 -30.92
C GLU A 395 -43.42 2.15 -29.53
N GLN A 396 -44.37 1.40 -28.96
CA GLN A 396 -44.78 1.50 -27.56
C GLN A 396 -44.01 0.46 -26.74
N LYS A 397 -43.40 0.90 -25.64
CA LYS A 397 -42.55 0.07 -24.78
C LYS A 397 -43.18 -0.11 -23.43
N GLU A 398 -43.52 -1.37 -23.09
CA GLU A 398 -43.93 -1.73 -21.76
C GLU A 398 -42.72 -2.03 -20.90
N TYR A 399 -42.62 -1.37 -19.72
CA TYR A 399 -41.54 -1.56 -18.79
C TYR A 399 -41.97 -2.42 -17.60
N GLY A 400 -41.10 -3.37 -17.18
CA GLY A 400 -41.20 -4.13 -15.95
C GLY A 400 -40.13 -3.71 -14.95
N ASP A 401 -40.46 -3.75 -13.66
CA ASP A 401 -39.52 -3.49 -12.61
C ASP A 401 -38.54 -4.67 -12.48
N LEU A 402 -37.24 -4.42 -12.47
CA LEU A 402 -36.19 -5.43 -12.46
C LEU A 402 -35.65 -5.67 -11.04
N CYS A 403 -35.09 -4.64 -10.42
CA CYS A 403 -34.52 -4.70 -9.07
C CYS A 403 -34.55 -3.33 -8.40
N GLY A 404 -34.59 -3.33 -7.07
CA GLY A 404 -34.67 -2.14 -6.20
C GLY A 404 -33.31 -1.46 -5.97
N PHE A 405 -32.39 -1.57 -6.92
CA PHE A 405 -31.11 -0.91 -6.91
C PHE A 405 -30.61 -0.70 -8.35
N ARG A 406 -29.52 0.02 -8.47
CA ARG A 406 -28.83 0.16 -9.76
C ARG A 406 -27.35 -0.11 -9.64
N VAL A 407 -26.79 -0.79 -10.62
CA VAL A 407 -25.36 -1.02 -10.76
C VAL A 407 -24.77 0.18 -11.47
N ALA A 408 -23.94 0.96 -10.79
CA ALA A 408 -23.31 2.15 -11.37
C ALA A 408 -22.05 1.78 -12.14
N SER A 409 -21.30 0.78 -11.67
CA SER A 409 -20.11 0.29 -12.35
C SER A 409 -19.80 -1.16 -11.98
N MET A 410 -19.12 -1.85 -12.89
CA MET A 410 -18.54 -3.18 -12.66
C MET A 410 -17.18 -3.22 -13.35
N THR A 411 -16.17 -3.78 -12.65
CA THR A 411 -14.85 -4.01 -13.24
C THR A 411 -14.32 -5.38 -12.84
N ARG A 412 -13.59 -6.00 -13.75
CA ARG A 412 -12.85 -7.23 -13.51
C ARG A 412 -11.52 -6.88 -12.87
N VAL A 413 -11.18 -7.59 -11.80
CA VAL A 413 -9.95 -7.37 -11.03
C VAL A 413 -9.17 -8.68 -10.97
N SER A 414 -7.96 -8.67 -11.49
CA SER A 414 -7.00 -9.75 -11.34
C SER A 414 -6.22 -9.51 -10.05
N VAL A 415 -6.48 -10.32 -9.02
CA VAL A 415 -5.84 -10.20 -7.72
C VAL A 415 -4.68 -11.18 -7.65
N ALA A 416 -3.51 -10.66 -7.33
CA ALA A 416 -2.31 -11.46 -7.15
C ALA A 416 -2.48 -12.49 -6.03
N SER A 417 -1.94 -13.69 -6.23
CA SER A 417 -1.85 -14.70 -5.19
C SER A 417 -1.05 -14.21 -3.99
N SER A 418 -1.36 -14.73 -2.81
CA SER A 418 -0.65 -14.38 -1.58
C SER A 418 0.86 -14.61 -1.68
N THR A 419 1.27 -15.67 -2.36
CA THR A 419 2.68 -15.99 -2.57
C THR A 419 3.38 -14.92 -3.41
N SER A 420 2.81 -14.55 -4.57
CA SER A 420 3.36 -13.50 -5.43
C SER A 420 3.40 -12.14 -4.73
N ALA A 421 2.34 -11.81 -3.98
CA ALA A 421 2.25 -10.58 -3.23
C ALA A 421 3.35 -10.43 -2.15
N MET A 422 3.88 -11.56 -1.64
CA MET A 422 4.90 -11.58 -0.59
C MET A 422 6.32 -11.80 -1.11
N SER A 423 6.48 -12.56 -2.20
CA SER A 423 7.81 -12.84 -2.77
C SER A 423 8.26 -11.81 -3.80
N GLY A 424 7.32 -11.20 -4.51
CA GLY A 424 7.58 -10.35 -5.67
C GLY A 424 7.80 -11.15 -6.97
N ASP A 425 7.66 -12.47 -6.93
CA ASP A 425 7.80 -13.33 -8.11
C ASP A 425 6.59 -13.20 -9.06
N PRO A 426 6.74 -13.52 -10.34
CA PRO A 426 5.63 -13.54 -11.29
C PRO A 426 4.48 -14.43 -10.80
N ASP A 427 3.28 -13.91 -10.88
CA ASP A 427 2.10 -14.63 -10.43
C ASP A 427 1.65 -15.68 -11.43
N GLN A 428 1.60 -16.92 -10.99
CA GLN A 428 1.17 -18.08 -11.80
C GLN A 428 -0.33 -18.41 -11.61
N MET A 429 -0.96 -17.89 -10.57
CA MET A 429 -2.32 -18.25 -10.16
C MET A 429 -3.13 -17.04 -9.65
N PRO A 430 -3.29 -15.99 -10.48
CA PRO A 430 -4.10 -14.83 -10.07
C PRO A 430 -5.58 -15.22 -9.94
N THR A 431 -6.25 -14.63 -8.97
CA THR A 431 -7.69 -14.82 -8.77
C THR A 431 -8.47 -13.70 -9.44
N THR A 432 -9.48 -14.05 -10.23
CA THR A 432 -10.39 -13.06 -10.82
C THR A 432 -11.50 -12.71 -9.84
N LEU A 433 -11.68 -11.43 -9.60
CA LEU A 433 -12.76 -10.87 -8.81
C LEU A 433 -13.52 -9.79 -9.62
N PHE A 434 -14.74 -9.49 -9.20
CA PHE A 434 -15.58 -8.45 -9.79
C PHE A 434 -15.91 -7.40 -8.74
N ALA A 435 -15.42 -6.18 -8.96
CA ALA A 435 -15.75 -5.04 -8.11
C ALA A 435 -16.92 -4.29 -8.72
N VAL A 436 -17.99 -4.11 -7.94
CA VAL A 436 -19.20 -3.39 -8.35
C VAL A 436 -19.48 -2.23 -7.42
N ALA A 437 -19.97 -1.14 -7.98
CA ALA A 437 -20.54 -0.03 -7.25
C ALA A 437 -22.05 -0.01 -7.48
N VAL A 438 -22.81 -0.06 -6.40
CA VAL A 438 -24.27 -0.17 -6.42
C VAL A 438 -24.88 0.99 -5.67
N GLN A 439 -25.87 1.66 -6.27
CA GLN A 439 -26.72 2.61 -5.57
C GLN A 439 -27.98 1.90 -5.05
N VAL A 440 -28.31 2.16 -3.80
CA VAL A 440 -29.48 1.62 -3.11
C VAL A 440 -30.22 2.78 -2.44
N ALA A 441 -31.54 2.84 -2.56
CA ALA A 441 -32.37 3.92 -2.03
C ALA A 441 -32.09 4.28 -0.57
N ARG A 442 -31.89 3.28 0.29
CA ARG A 442 -31.60 3.47 1.72
C ARG A 442 -30.29 4.20 2.04
N HIS A 443 -29.37 4.30 1.07
CA HIS A 443 -28.08 5.00 1.21
C HIS A 443 -28.07 6.34 0.46
N GLY A 444 -29.20 6.77 -0.09
CA GLY A 444 -29.34 7.99 -0.85
C GLY A 444 -28.42 8.00 -2.08
N PRO A 445 -27.78 9.12 -2.39
CA PRO A 445 -26.89 9.24 -3.55
C PRO A 445 -25.58 8.45 -3.40
N ARG A 446 -25.27 7.98 -2.20
CA ARG A 446 -24.03 7.25 -1.92
C ARG A 446 -24.05 5.86 -2.57
N LEU A 447 -22.99 5.54 -3.30
CA LEU A 447 -22.78 4.22 -3.86
C LEU A 447 -22.07 3.29 -2.85
N VAL A 448 -22.47 2.03 -2.85
CA VAL A 448 -21.86 0.99 -2.02
C VAL A 448 -21.02 0.10 -2.90
N ARG A 449 -19.72 0.04 -2.61
CA ARG A 449 -18.80 -0.91 -3.25
C ARG A 449 -19.00 -2.30 -2.67
N LYS A 450 -19.09 -3.30 -3.55
CA LYS A 450 -19.05 -4.72 -3.19
C LYS A 450 -18.12 -5.45 -4.15
N VAL A 451 -17.40 -6.42 -3.62
CA VAL A 451 -16.54 -7.30 -4.41
C VAL A 451 -17.14 -8.70 -4.39
N PHE A 452 -17.24 -9.32 -5.56
CA PHE A 452 -17.74 -10.66 -5.74
C PHE A 452 -16.64 -11.58 -6.28
N GLY A 453 -16.60 -12.82 -5.79
CA GLY A 453 -15.95 -13.90 -6.51
C GLY A 453 -16.81 -14.38 -7.68
N ASP A 454 -16.25 -15.24 -8.53
CA ASP A 454 -16.89 -15.73 -9.74
C ASP A 454 -18.28 -16.37 -9.44
N GLU A 455 -18.33 -17.30 -8.52
CA GLU A 455 -19.59 -17.94 -8.09
C GLU A 455 -20.57 -16.96 -7.45
N GLN A 456 -20.07 -15.99 -6.69
CA GLN A 456 -20.89 -15.00 -6.01
C GLN A 456 -21.54 -14.02 -6.97
N LEU A 457 -20.89 -13.72 -8.09
CA LEU A 457 -21.39 -12.79 -9.09
C LEU A 457 -22.74 -13.24 -9.66
N HIS A 458 -22.86 -14.52 -9.99
CA HIS A 458 -24.08 -15.10 -10.57
C HIS A 458 -25.12 -15.52 -9.53
N ASN A 459 -24.80 -15.52 -8.25
CA ASN A 459 -25.72 -15.84 -7.18
C ASN A 459 -26.63 -14.64 -6.86
N VAL A 460 -27.88 -14.70 -7.32
CA VAL A 460 -28.87 -13.63 -7.13
C VAL A 460 -29.12 -13.30 -5.65
N ASP A 461 -28.96 -14.24 -4.73
CA ASP A 461 -29.15 -13.99 -3.31
C ASP A 461 -28.08 -13.07 -2.72
N GLN A 462 -26.89 -13.02 -3.30
CA GLN A 462 -25.88 -12.04 -2.92
C GLN A 462 -26.30 -10.61 -3.31
N TRP A 463 -26.99 -10.46 -4.44
CA TRP A 463 -27.50 -9.18 -4.89
C TRP A 463 -28.76 -8.74 -4.12
N ARG A 464 -29.60 -9.69 -3.72
CA ARG A 464 -30.76 -9.43 -2.85
C ARG A 464 -30.38 -8.82 -1.50
N LYS A 465 -29.14 -8.96 -1.06
CA LYS A 465 -28.61 -8.25 0.13
C LYS A 465 -28.58 -6.73 -0.04
N PHE A 466 -28.55 -6.21 -1.27
CA PHE A 466 -28.67 -4.78 -1.53
C PHE A 466 -30.13 -4.32 -1.43
N ALA A 467 -31.00 -4.90 -2.24
CA ALA A 467 -32.44 -4.65 -2.30
C ALA A 467 -33.12 -5.76 -3.11
N PRO A 468 -34.49 -5.81 -3.19
CA PRO A 468 -35.19 -6.84 -3.92
C PRO A 468 -34.78 -6.97 -5.39
N VAL A 469 -34.75 -8.21 -5.88
CA VAL A 469 -34.69 -8.57 -7.31
C VAL A 469 -36.02 -9.21 -7.66
N TRP A 470 -36.84 -8.50 -8.45
CA TRP A 470 -38.21 -8.92 -8.78
C TRP A 470 -38.28 -9.86 -9.99
N GLN A 471 -37.37 -9.66 -10.98
CA GLN A 471 -37.34 -10.44 -12.21
C GLN A 471 -35.98 -11.13 -12.40
N VAL A 472 -35.85 -12.32 -11.83
CA VAL A 472 -34.57 -13.04 -11.77
C VAL A 472 -33.98 -13.33 -13.14
N GLY A 473 -34.80 -13.81 -14.11
CA GLY A 473 -34.30 -14.13 -15.47
C GLY A 473 -33.80 -12.93 -16.24
N ALA A 474 -34.49 -11.79 -16.15
CA ALA A 474 -34.07 -10.54 -16.78
C ALA A 474 -32.84 -9.96 -16.08
N PHE A 475 -32.76 -10.11 -14.74
CA PHE A 475 -31.59 -9.69 -13.95
C PHE A 475 -30.34 -10.49 -14.32
N SER A 476 -30.43 -11.81 -14.48
CA SER A 476 -29.31 -12.65 -14.91
C SER A 476 -28.81 -12.27 -16.31
N ARG A 477 -29.70 -11.89 -17.23
CA ARG A 477 -29.30 -11.36 -18.56
C ARG A 477 -28.56 -10.03 -18.45
N MET A 478 -29.00 -9.15 -17.57
CA MET A 478 -28.31 -7.89 -17.30
C MET A 478 -26.90 -8.14 -16.73
N LEU A 479 -26.78 -9.07 -15.77
CA LEU A 479 -25.47 -9.44 -15.21
C LEU A 479 -24.51 -9.94 -16.29
N ASN A 480 -24.95 -10.79 -17.21
CA ASN A 480 -24.12 -11.26 -18.32
C ASN A 480 -23.62 -10.11 -19.22
N ILE A 481 -24.44 -9.08 -19.43
CA ILE A 481 -24.01 -7.91 -20.19
C ILE A 481 -22.93 -7.13 -19.42
N LEU A 482 -23.15 -6.92 -18.12
CA LEU A 482 -22.21 -6.21 -17.27
C LEU A 482 -20.86 -6.96 -17.16
N GLU A 483 -20.91 -8.28 -17.03
CA GLU A 483 -19.73 -9.12 -16.95
C GLU A 483 -18.90 -9.08 -18.24
N ARG A 484 -19.51 -9.24 -19.40
CA ARG A 484 -18.82 -9.13 -20.70
C ARG A 484 -18.14 -7.78 -20.88
N SER A 485 -18.72 -6.75 -20.29
CA SER A 485 -18.18 -5.39 -20.34
C SER A 485 -17.08 -5.13 -19.32
N ALA A 486 -17.07 -5.87 -18.21
CA ALA A 486 -16.18 -5.63 -17.10
C ALA A 486 -14.69 -5.86 -17.42
N HIS A 487 -14.37 -6.72 -18.40
CA HIS A 487 -13.01 -7.00 -18.81
C HIS A 487 -12.33 -5.82 -19.54
N LEU A 488 -13.10 -4.88 -20.10
CA LEU A 488 -12.55 -3.67 -20.73
C LEU A 488 -11.88 -2.74 -19.72
N GLY A 489 -12.25 -2.84 -18.44
CA GLY A 489 -11.64 -2.11 -17.34
C GLY A 489 -10.76 -2.98 -16.43
N GLU A 490 -10.17 -4.06 -16.95
CA GLU A 490 -9.38 -5.01 -16.17
C GLU A 490 -8.26 -4.33 -15.39
N ARG A 491 -8.13 -4.72 -14.10
CA ARG A 491 -7.13 -4.20 -13.18
C ARG A 491 -6.34 -5.29 -12.53
N GLN A 492 -5.11 -4.94 -12.20
CA GLN A 492 -4.30 -5.75 -11.32
C GLN A 492 -4.31 -5.18 -9.91
N ALA A 493 -4.46 -6.03 -8.91
CA ALA A 493 -4.50 -5.64 -7.51
C ALA A 493 -3.84 -6.68 -6.60
N VAL A 494 -3.61 -6.28 -5.36
CA VAL A 494 -3.11 -7.15 -4.30
C VAL A 494 -4.01 -6.98 -3.09
N ASN A 495 -4.57 -8.08 -2.58
CA ASN A 495 -5.40 -8.07 -1.37
C ASN A 495 -4.55 -8.14 -0.11
N PHE A 496 -3.85 -7.05 0.19
CA PHE A 496 -2.98 -6.92 1.34
C PHE A 496 -2.90 -5.46 1.80
N VAL A 497 -3.00 -5.20 3.09
CA VAL A 497 -2.90 -3.85 3.67
C VAL A 497 -1.49 -3.64 4.24
N GLY A 498 -0.79 -2.65 3.71
CA GLY A 498 0.59 -2.33 4.07
C GLY A 498 1.55 -2.46 2.91
N LEU A 499 2.78 -2.86 3.19
CA LEU A 499 3.84 -3.03 2.20
C LEU A 499 3.80 -4.44 1.60
N CYS A 500 3.67 -4.53 0.29
CA CYS A 500 3.63 -5.79 -0.46
C CYS A 500 4.25 -5.63 -1.85
N TRP A 501 4.19 -6.67 -2.68
CA TRP A 501 4.78 -6.67 -4.02
C TRP A 501 3.71 -6.73 -5.10
N GLN A 502 3.90 -5.96 -6.17
CA GLN A 502 3.11 -6.05 -7.39
C GLN A 502 4.03 -5.87 -8.60
N GLY A 503 4.02 -6.84 -9.50
CA GLY A 503 4.87 -6.81 -10.69
C GLY A 503 6.37 -6.66 -10.38
N GLY A 504 6.86 -7.30 -9.32
CA GLY A 504 8.26 -7.25 -8.87
C GLY A 504 8.68 -5.93 -8.21
N LYS A 505 7.74 -5.02 -7.92
CA LYS A 505 8.00 -3.75 -7.25
C LYS A 505 7.29 -3.70 -5.90
N PRO A 506 7.93 -3.14 -4.86
CA PRO A 506 7.24 -2.92 -3.60
C PRO A 506 6.22 -1.78 -3.76
N ILE A 507 5.02 -2.02 -3.24
CA ILE A 507 3.92 -1.05 -3.24
C ILE A 507 3.32 -0.93 -1.84
N VAL A 508 2.64 0.17 -1.61
CA VAL A 508 1.88 0.41 -0.38
C VAL A 508 0.40 0.39 -0.70
N ASN A 509 -0.32 -0.58 -0.17
CA ASN A 509 -1.76 -0.66 -0.28
C ASN A 509 -2.47 -0.20 0.99
N GLU A 510 -3.58 0.50 0.80
CA GLU A 510 -4.56 0.85 1.82
C GLU A 510 -5.90 0.15 1.53
N SER A 511 -6.88 0.32 2.43
CA SER A 511 -8.18 -0.37 2.29
C SER A 511 -8.88 -0.13 0.95
N SER A 512 -8.76 1.08 0.38
CA SER A 512 -9.36 1.44 -0.91
C SER A 512 -8.73 0.72 -2.11
N ASP A 513 -7.49 0.27 -1.96
CA ASP A 513 -6.73 -0.38 -3.03
C ASP A 513 -6.90 -1.91 -3.00
N CYS A 514 -7.59 -2.45 -1.99
CA CYS A 514 -7.84 -3.88 -1.82
C CYS A 514 -9.25 -4.28 -2.28
N TYR A 515 -9.39 -5.51 -2.74
CA TYR A 515 -10.63 -6.06 -3.28
C TYR A 515 -11.04 -7.34 -2.52
N PHE A 516 -11.14 -7.23 -1.20
CA PHE A 516 -11.62 -8.33 -0.37
C PHE A 516 -13.10 -8.60 -0.62
N THR A 517 -13.48 -9.87 -0.76
CA THR A 517 -14.89 -10.30 -0.90
C THR A 517 -15.65 -10.22 0.43
N GLU A 518 -14.97 -10.52 1.53
CA GLU A 518 -15.48 -10.43 2.90
C GLU A 518 -14.51 -9.63 3.79
N PRO A 519 -14.37 -8.31 3.56
CA PRO A 519 -13.29 -7.51 4.17
C PRO A 519 -13.21 -7.63 5.68
N LYS A 520 -14.34 -7.63 6.39
CA LYS A 520 -14.38 -7.74 7.86
C LYS A 520 -13.91 -9.09 8.41
N LYS A 521 -13.97 -10.14 7.57
CA LYS A 521 -13.53 -11.48 7.93
C LYS A 521 -12.09 -11.77 7.49
N GLN A 522 -11.59 -11.08 6.47
CA GLN A 522 -10.28 -11.36 5.87
C GLN A 522 -9.16 -10.50 6.45
N CYS A 523 -9.41 -9.21 6.71
CA CYS A 523 -8.37 -8.30 7.17
C CYS A 523 -8.82 -7.40 8.33
N PRO A 524 -8.06 -7.29 9.42
CA PRO A 524 -8.39 -6.41 10.54
C PRO A 524 -8.36 -4.93 10.16
N TYR A 525 -7.59 -4.60 9.14
CA TYR A 525 -7.36 -3.25 8.63
C TYR A 525 -8.07 -2.94 7.31
N HIS A 526 -9.16 -3.65 7.00
CA HIS A 526 -9.89 -3.53 5.73
C HIS A 526 -10.38 -2.11 5.39
N ASN A 527 -10.40 -1.19 6.31
CA ASN A 527 -10.75 0.24 6.11
C ASN A 527 -9.69 1.20 6.70
N LEU A 528 -8.48 0.71 6.94
CA LEU A 528 -7.40 1.56 7.42
C LEU A 528 -6.91 2.50 6.31
N VAL A 529 -6.84 3.78 6.63
CA VAL A 529 -6.03 4.77 5.93
C VAL A 529 -4.86 5.10 6.86
N PHE A 530 -3.65 4.85 6.40
CA PHE A 530 -2.47 5.05 7.24
C PHE A 530 -2.32 6.51 7.67
N PRO A 531 -2.00 6.78 8.95
CA PRO A 531 -1.68 8.13 9.41
C PRO A 531 -0.62 8.77 8.52
N SER A 532 -0.83 10.02 8.16
CA SER A 532 0.10 10.79 7.34
C SER A 532 0.43 12.13 8.00
N GLY A 533 1.59 12.67 7.70
CA GLY A 533 2.07 13.91 8.28
C GLY A 533 3.45 14.29 7.77
N PRO A 534 3.98 15.46 8.15
CA PRO A 534 5.33 15.86 7.80
C PRO A 534 6.38 14.95 8.44
N ALA A 535 7.50 14.72 7.75
CA ALA A 535 8.55 13.79 8.19
C ALA A 535 9.17 14.18 9.56
N ASN A 536 9.21 15.47 9.92
CA ASN A 536 9.70 15.92 11.21
C ASN A 536 8.84 15.43 12.40
N HIS A 537 7.57 15.06 12.19
CA HIS A 537 6.76 14.43 13.23
C HIS A 537 7.34 13.08 13.66
N ALA A 538 8.02 12.36 12.77
CA ALA A 538 8.67 11.09 13.09
C ALA A 538 9.72 11.25 14.19
N GLY A 539 10.60 12.26 14.08
CA GLY A 539 11.61 12.55 15.09
C GLY A 539 11.01 12.88 16.45
N GLN A 540 9.97 13.74 16.49
CA GLN A 540 9.29 14.10 17.73
C GLN A 540 8.63 12.90 18.42
N VAL A 541 7.99 12.02 17.66
CA VAL A 541 7.36 10.80 18.20
C VAL A 541 8.43 9.85 18.74
N ILE A 542 9.52 9.62 18.00
CA ILE A 542 10.62 8.74 18.43
C ILE A 542 11.23 9.27 19.74
N GLU A 543 11.54 10.53 19.84
CA GLU A 543 12.11 11.16 21.03
C GLU A 543 11.19 11.02 22.27
N ALA A 544 9.89 11.23 22.09
CA ALA A 544 8.91 11.03 23.15
C ALA A 544 8.85 9.56 23.64
N TYR A 545 8.94 8.60 22.72
CA TYR A 545 8.96 7.20 23.08
C TYR A 545 10.28 6.79 23.76
N GLN A 546 11.43 7.36 23.37
CA GLN A 546 12.73 7.10 24.00
C GLN A 546 12.78 7.61 25.44
N SER A 547 12.14 8.75 25.72
CA SER A 547 12.16 9.37 27.05
C SER A 547 11.16 8.77 28.05
N THR A 548 10.12 8.07 27.58
CA THR A 548 8.99 7.66 28.45
C THR A 548 9.32 6.49 29.38
N PHE A 549 10.18 5.55 28.96
CA PHE A 549 10.67 4.43 29.79
C PHE A 549 12.17 4.26 29.65
N GLY A 550 12.83 3.78 30.72
CA GLY A 550 14.25 3.48 30.70
C GLY A 550 14.61 2.39 29.67
N ALA A 551 15.89 2.32 29.32
CA ALA A 551 16.45 1.34 28.39
C ALA A 551 15.70 1.27 27.03
N ASN A 552 15.19 2.39 26.56
CA ASN A 552 14.45 2.50 25.28
C ASN A 552 13.25 1.54 25.15
N ALA A 553 12.67 1.07 26.25
CA ALA A 553 11.65 0.03 26.23
C ALA A 553 10.41 0.40 25.41
N ALA A 554 9.91 1.64 25.53
CA ALA A 554 8.78 2.11 24.73
C ALA A 554 9.18 2.40 23.27
N ALA A 555 10.39 2.94 23.05
CA ALA A 555 10.91 3.15 21.69
C ALA A 555 11.07 1.83 20.95
N MET A 556 11.47 0.77 21.61
CA MET A 556 11.58 -0.57 21.04
C MET A 556 10.22 -1.07 20.51
N MET A 557 9.13 -0.81 21.25
CA MET A 557 7.77 -1.15 20.78
C MET A 557 7.41 -0.37 19.51
N LEU A 558 7.69 0.93 19.47
CA LEU A 558 7.41 1.77 18.29
C LEU A 558 8.22 1.30 17.08
N VAL A 559 9.54 1.09 17.26
CA VAL A 559 10.44 0.65 16.20
C VAL A 559 10.06 -0.74 15.68
N TRP A 560 9.76 -1.68 16.58
CA TRP A 560 9.27 -3.00 16.21
C TRP A 560 7.95 -2.91 15.42
N SER A 561 7.01 -2.07 15.87
CA SER A 561 5.72 -1.90 15.21
C SER A 561 5.88 -1.35 13.79
N LEU A 562 6.66 -0.29 13.62
CA LEU A 562 6.93 0.32 12.31
C LEU A 562 7.81 -0.57 11.42
N GLY A 563 8.67 -1.37 12.03
CA GLY A 563 9.53 -2.32 11.34
C GLY A 563 8.78 -3.56 10.81
N GLY A 564 7.57 -3.87 11.31
CA GLY A 564 6.77 -5.01 10.85
C GLY A 564 6.58 -5.07 9.34
N HIS A 565 6.58 -3.93 8.68
CA HIS A 565 6.49 -3.82 7.23
C HIS A 565 7.73 -4.32 6.48
N LEU A 566 8.89 -4.39 7.14
CA LEU A 566 10.12 -4.97 6.58
C LEU A 566 10.00 -6.48 6.31
N LYS A 567 8.99 -7.12 6.87
CA LYS A 567 8.66 -8.53 6.58
C LYS A 567 8.53 -8.79 5.08
N ALA A 568 8.03 -7.83 4.30
CA ALA A 568 7.95 -7.91 2.83
C ALA A 568 9.34 -8.08 2.16
N PHE A 569 10.40 -7.57 2.78
CA PHE A 569 11.77 -7.69 2.27
C PHE A 569 12.51 -8.88 2.88
N LEU A 570 12.39 -9.05 4.21
CA LEU A 570 13.15 -10.04 4.98
C LEU A 570 12.54 -11.45 4.90
N GLY A 571 11.23 -11.57 4.60
CA GLY A 571 10.47 -12.82 4.61
C GLY A 571 10.04 -13.28 6.02
N PHE A 572 10.46 -12.59 7.07
CA PHE A 572 10.06 -12.87 8.46
C PHE A 572 9.99 -11.58 9.28
N TRP A 573 9.27 -11.62 10.41
CA TRP A 573 9.32 -10.58 11.44
C TRP A 573 8.94 -11.18 12.80
N PRO A 574 9.71 -10.91 13.88
CA PRO A 574 9.43 -11.47 15.19
C PRO A 574 8.14 -10.88 15.78
N HIS A 575 7.42 -11.68 16.56
CA HIS A 575 6.41 -11.15 17.45
C HIS A 575 7.07 -10.45 18.64
N MET A 576 6.32 -9.64 19.37
CA MET A 576 6.85 -8.93 20.56
C MET A 576 6.08 -9.29 21.81
N ILE A 577 6.80 -9.54 22.89
CA ILE A 577 6.24 -9.61 24.25
C ILE A 577 6.58 -8.31 24.96
N MET A 578 5.56 -7.70 25.54
CA MET A 578 5.72 -6.60 26.46
C MET A 578 5.51 -7.09 27.89
N GLN A 579 6.59 -7.11 28.64
CA GLN A 579 6.58 -7.43 30.08
C GLN A 579 6.47 -6.14 30.89
N ALA A 580 5.59 -6.15 31.88
CA ALA A 580 5.36 -4.97 32.70
C ALA A 580 4.65 -5.34 34.01
N ASP A 581 5.11 -4.80 35.10
CA ASP A 581 4.48 -4.96 36.42
C ASP A 581 3.10 -4.27 36.46
N LYS A 582 2.26 -4.71 37.41
CA LYS A 582 0.97 -4.09 37.65
C LYS A 582 1.15 -2.60 37.99
N GLY A 583 0.42 -1.73 37.29
CA GLY A 583 0.53 -0.28 37.49
C GLY A 583 1.72 0.40 36.81
N SER A 584 2.52 -0.31 36.00
CA SER A 584 3.68 0.26 35.28
C SER A 584 3.33 1.29 34.20
N GLY A 585 2.06 1.40 33.76
CA GLY A 585 1.64 2.27 32.67
C GLY A 585 1.44 1.56 31.33
N LYS A 586 1.44 0.22 31.33
CA LYS A 586 1.23 -0.66 30.17
C LYS A 586 0.06 -0.21 29.29
N SER A 587 -1.14 -0.12 29.87
CA SER A 587 -2.36 0.22 29.13
C SER A 587 -2.33 1.65 28.54
N THR A 588 -1.67 2.58 29.24
CA THR A 588 -1.48 3.94 28.72
C THR A 588 -0.55 3.96 27.52
N LEU A 589 0.56 3.21 27.58
CA LEU A 589 1.50 3.11 26.45
C LEU A 589 0.85 2.44 25.24
N ILE A 590 0.07 1.37 25.45
CA ILE A 590 -0.69 0.71 24.36
C ILE A 590 -1.64 1.69 23.67
N LYS A 591 -2.44 2.44 24.45
CA LYS A 591 -3.35 3.45 23.87
C LYS A 591 -2.61 4.55 23.10
N ARG A 592 -1.42 4.93 23.58
CA ARG A 592 -0.58 5.89 22.84
C ARG A 592 -0.07 5.28 21.52
N LEU A 593 0.33 4.03 21.52
CA LEU A 593 0.76 3.32 20.32
C LEU A 593 -0.40 3.19 19.30
N GLU A 594 -1.60 2.79 19.77
CA GLU A 594 -2.80 2.76 18.91
C GLU A 594 -3.04 4.11 18.21
N ARG A 595 -2.94 5.21 18.98
CA ARG A 595 -3.10 6.55 18.41
C ARG A 595 -1.97 6.96 17.48
N SER A 596 -0.71 6.65 17.85
CA SER A 596 0.47 7.12 17.11
C SER A 596 0.60 6.51 15.72
N ILE A 597 0.24 5.23 15.57
CA ILE A 597 0.45 4.48 14.33
C ILE A 597 -0.83 3.80 13.80
N ALA A 598 -1.98 4.03 14.42
CA ALA A 598 -3.26 3.36 14.11
C ALA A 598 -3.21 1.82 14.27
N MET A 599 -2.43 1.31 15.24
CA MET A 599 -2.41 -0.11 15.57
C MET A 599 -3.74 -0.53 16.21
N LYS A 600 -4.19 -1.76 15.94
CA LYS A 600 -5.42 -2.31 16.50
C LYS A 600 -5.12 -3.31 17.61
N MET A 601 -5.70 -3.11 18.79
CA MET A 601 -5.65 -4.05 19.89
C MET A 601 -6.89 -4.95 19.90
N PHE A 602 -6.68 -6.21 20.19
CA PHE A 602 -7.73 -7.22 20.40
C PHE A 602 -7.68 -7.68 21.85
N SER A 603 -8.80 -7.49 22.57
CA SER A 603 -8.91 -8.05 23.91
C SER A 603 -9.02 -9.58 23.85
N GLY A 604 -8.54 -10.26 24.85
CA GLY A 604 -8.64 -11.71 24.94
C GLY A 604 -10.10 -12.21 24.81
N GLN A 605 -11.12 -11.43 25.22
CA GLN A 605 -12.52 -11.78 25.02
C GLN A 605 -12.93 -11.82 23.55
N SER A 606 -12.29 -11.02 22.68
CA SER A 606 -12.55 -11.01 21.24
C SER A 606 -11.86 -12.14 20.47
N LEU A 607 -10.89 -12.84 21.10
CA LEU A 607 -10.04 -13.88 20.50
C LEU A 607 -10.41 -15.31 20.96
N GLN A 608 -11.71 -15.57 21.22
CA GLN A 608 -12.16 -16.86 21.80
C GLN A 608 -12.22 -18.01 20.79
N THR A 609 -12.17 -17.73 19.51
CA THR A 609 -12.29 -18.76 18.46
C THR A 609 -11.12 -18.66 17.49
N GLU A 610 -10.75 -19.81 16.94
CA GLU A 610 -9.73 -19.89 15.89
C GLU A 610 -9.99 -18.94 14.72
N PHE A 611 -11.25 -18.81 14.29
CA PHE A 611 -11.62 -17.88 13.23
C PHE A 611 -11.31 -16.41 13.59
N ARG A 612 -11.51 -16.02 14.86
CA ARG A 612 -11.17 -14.67 15.32
C ARG A 612 -9.67 -14.44 15.41
N LEU A 613 -8.92 -15.47 15.82
CA LEU A 613 -7.46 -15.43 15.78
C LEU A 613 -6.96 -15.23 14.35
N LEU A 614 -7.42 -16.06 13.39
CA LEU A 614 -7.07 -15.96 11.97
C LEU A 614 -7.35 -14.56 11.39
N THR A 615 -8.58 -14.07 11.60
CA THR A 615 -8.99 -12.75 11.11
C THR A 615 -8.21 -11.60 11.73
N SER A 616 -7.70 -11.76 12.96
CA SER A 616 -6.96 -10.69 13.64
C SER A 616 -5.55 -10.46 13.05
N ILE A 617 -4.98 -11.45 12.34
CA ILE A 617 -3.61 -11.39 11.80
C ILE A 617 -3.55 -11.53 10.28
N GLY A 618 -4.72 -11.57 9.61
CA GLY A 618 -4.79 -11.84 8.17
C GLY A 618 -4.49 -10.62 7.29
N HIS A 619 -3.80 -10.87 6.17
CA HIS A 619 -3.65 -9.96 5.03
C HIS A 619 -3.13 -8.55 5.35
N THR A 620 -2.18 -8.42 6.28
CA THR A 620 -1.55 -7.14 6.60
C THR A 620 -0.12 -7.30 7.12
N SER A 621 0.75 -6.34 6.80
CA SER A 621 2.06 -6.16 7.44
C SER A 621 2.00 -5.20 8.63
N HIS A 622 0.86 -4.52 8.84
CA HIS A 622 0.70 -3.64 9.99
C HIS A 622 0.50 -4.46 11.26
N PRO A 623 1.20 -4.14 12.36
CA PRO A 623 1.15 -4.93 13.58
C PRO A 623 -0.24 -4.87 14.24
N VAL A 624 -0.56 -5.92 14.98
CA VAL A 624 -1.74 -6.00 15.84
C VAL A 624 -1.32 -6.32 17.26
N GLY A 625 -2.15 -6.00 18.22
CA GLY A 625 -1.92 -6.37 19.62
C GLY A 625 -2.97 -7.36 20.13
N TRP A 626 -2.53 -8.33 20.95
CA TRP A 626 -3.36 -9.27 21.65
C TRP A 626 -3.19 -9.09 23.15
N GLU A 627 -4.27 -8.75 23.86
CA GLU A 627 -4.25 -8.59 25.31
C GLU A 627 -4.82 -9.82 26.03
N GLU A 628 -4.22 -10.19 27.17
CA GLU A 628 -4.75 -11.18 28.14
C GLU A 628 -5.11 -12.55 27.55
N ILE A 629 -4.24 -13.10 26.70
CA ILE A 629 -4.46 -14.43 26.10
C ILE A 629 -4.31 -15.53 27.15
N SER A 630 -3.42 -15.37 28.12
CA SER A 630 -3.15 -16.33 29.19
C SER A 630 -4.36 -16.66 30.07
N ALA A 631 -5.33 -15.75 30.16
CA ALA A 631 -6.58 -15.98 30.93
C ALA A 631 -7.62 -16.85 30.19
N ARG A 632 -7.23 -17.54 29.10
CA ARG A 632 -8.14 -18.32 28.23
C ARG A 632 -8.02 -19.82 28.47
N ARG A 633 -8.95 -20.56 27.85
CA ARG A 633 -8.88 -22.01 27.81
C ARG A 633 -7.63 -22.48 27.09
N GLN A 634 -7.06 -23.57 27.52
CA GLN A 634 -5.81 -24.09 26.96
C GLN A 634 -5.87 -24.36 25.46
N ASP A 635 -7.02 -24.83 24.96
CA ASP A 635 -7.22 -25.09 23.52
C ASP A 635 -7.15 -23.81 22.66
N VAL A 636 -7.54 -22.68 23.20
CA VAL A 636 -7.43 -21.36 22.53
C VAL A 636 -5.98 -20.88 22.54
N ILE A 637 -5.29 -21.08 23.66
CA ILE A 637 -3.87 -20.74 23.81
C ILE A 637 -3.02 -21.55 22.83
N ASP A 638 -3.22 -22.86 22.78
CA ASP A 638 -2.47 -23.76 21.87
C ASP A 638 -2.65 -23.35 20.39
N LYS A 639 -3.88 -23.01 20.00
CA LYS A 639 -4.16 -22.51 18.65
C LYS A 639 -3.51 -21.15 18.37
N ALA A 640 -3.57 -20.23 19.34
CA ALA A 640 -2.91 -18.94 19.23
C ALA A 640 -1.41 -19.09 19.03
N VAL A 641 -0.78 -19.97 19.82
CA VAL A 641 0.66 -20.29 19.69
C VAL A 641 0.97 -20.87 18.31
N SER A 642 0.18 -21.85 17.83
CA SER A 642 0.36 -22.41 16.49
C SER A 642 0.30 -21.33 15.40
N MET A 643 -0.69 -20.45 15.44
CA MET A 643 -0.84 -19.35 14.47
C MET A 643 0.31 -18.34 14.55
N LEU A 644 0.82 -18.04 15.73
CA LEU A 644 1.99 -17.18 15.90
C LEU A 644 3.26 -17.84 15.34
N GLN A 645 3.39 -19.16 15.46
CA GLN A 645 4.51 -19.89 14.84
C GLN A 645 4.48 -19.77 13.31
N GLU A 646 3.30 -19.84 12.72
CA GLU A 646 3.10 -19.74 11.28
C GLU A 646 3.22 -18.30 10.77
N SER A 647 2.63 -17.33 11.49
CA SER A 647 2.66 -15.92 11.09
C SER A 647 4.00 -15.22 11.31
N TYR A 648 4.98 -15.85 11.90
CA TYR A 648 6.37 -15.36 11.95
C TYR A 648 6.95 -15.17 10.54
N GLN A 649 6.65 -16.08 9.63
CA GLN A 649 6.84 -15.94 8.19
C GLN A 649 5.47 -15.66 7.54
N PHE A 650 5.42 -15.62 6.23
CA PHE A 650 4.15 -15.61 5.51
C PHE A 650 3.67 -17.04 5.29
N THR A 651 2.48 -17.37 5.78
CA THR A 651 1.89 -18.70 5.61
C THR A 651 0.43 -18.54 5.20
N THR A 652 0.01 -19.31 4.22
CA THR A 652 -1.39 -19.39 3.80
C THR A 652 -2.07 -20.58 4.45
N THR A 653 -3.31 -20.38 4.90
CA THR A 653 -4.17 -21.44 5.42
C THR A 653 -5.57 -21.31 4.85
N GLY A 654 -6.20 -22.43 4.49
CA GLY A 654 -7.55 -22.47 3.95
C GLY A 654 -8.54 -22.95 5.01
N ARG A 655 -9.75 -22.36 5.03
CA ARG A 655 -10.81 -22.77 5.97
C ARG A 655 -12.21 -22.71 5.38
N GLY A 656 -13.05 -23.65 5.83
CA GLY A 656 -14.47 -23.77 5.44
C GLY A 656 -14.66 -24.58 4.17
N ALA A 657 -15.91 -24.89 3.85
CA ALA A 657 -16.28 -25.67 2.65
C ALA A 657 -15.90 -24.94 1.34
N GLU A 658 -15.83 -23.60 1.38
CA GLU A 658 -15.44 -22.74 0.25
C GLU A 658 -13.94 -22.37 0.26
N LEU A 659 -13.12 -23.01 1.11
CA LEU A 659 -11.65 -22.81 1.21
C LEU A 659 -11.22 -21.34 1.18
N THR A 660 -11.87 -20.50 1.99
CA THR A 660 -11.41 -19.09 2.14
C THR A 660 -9.94 -19.08 2.57
N GLU A 661 -9.07 -18.56 1.72
CA GLU A 661 -7.65 -18.44 2.00
C GLU A 661 -7.38 -17.28 2.97
N PHE A 662 -6.58 -17.56 3.99
CA PHE A 662 -6.05 -16.57 4.93
C PHE A 662 -4.54 -16.52 4.81
N LEU A 663 -4.01 -15.33 4.55
CA LEU A 663 -2.57 -15.08 4.62
C LEU A 663 -2.21 -14.63 6.04
N LEU A 664 -1.63 -15.51 6.83
CA LEU A 664 -1.15 -15.18 8.18
C LEU A 664 0.10 -14.30 8.07
N SER A 665 0.00 -13.04 8.46
CA SER A 665 1.01 -12.06 8.09
C SER A 665 1.31 -11.00 9.15
N ALA A 666 0.34 -10.56 9.95
CA ALA A 666 0.57 -9.50 10.91
C ALA A 666 1.54 -9.91 12.02
N PRO A 667 2.53 -9.07 12.35
CA PRO A 667 3.28 -9.19 13.60
C PRO A 667 2.35 -8.93 14.80
N VAL A 668 2.54 -9.66 15.88
CA VAL A 668 1.67 -9.57 17.07
C VAL A 668 2.43 -9.06 18.28
N LEU A 669 1.90 -8.02 18.92
CA LEU A 669 2.29 -7.57 20.24
C LEU A 669 1.47 -8.37 21.29
N LEU A 670 2.14 -9.18 22.09
CA LEU A 670 1.55 -9.91 23.19
C LEU A 670 1.67 -9.08 24.47
N ALA A 671 0.53 -8.70 25.03
CA ALA A 671 0.44 -7.92 26.26
C ALA A 671 -0.34 -8.70 27.32
N GLY A 672 0.33 -9.16 28.36
CA GLY A 672 -0.26 -9.94 29.45
C GLY A 672 0.72 -10.12 30.61
N GLU A 673 0.24 -10.66 31.73
CA GLU A 673 1.09 -10.97 32.89
C GLU A 673 1.83 -12.29 32.67
N ASP A 674 1.14 -13.31 32.14
CA ASP A 674 1.72 -14.63 31.83
C ASP A 674 1.33 -15.06 30.41
N VAL A 675 2.25 -14.96 29.49
CA VAL A 675 2.04 -15.48 28.13
C VAL A 675 2.83 -16.79 27.99
N PRO A 676 2.17 -17.93 27.73
CA PRO A 676 2.87 -19.21 27.55
C PRO A 676 3.62 -19.18 26.21
N VAL A 677 4.93 -18.88 26.30
CA VAL A 677 5.74 -18.55 25.12
C VAL A 677 6.89 -19.51 24.86
N ASP A 678 7.06 -20.55 25.67
CA ASP A 678 8.22 -21.46 25.57
C ASP A 678 8.44 -22.02 24.16
N SER A 679 7.36 -22.35 23.45
CA SER A 679 7.42 -22.84 22.08
C SER A 679 7.65 -21.73 21.01
N LEU A 680 7.54 -20.45 21.38
CA LEU A 680 7.73 -19.30 20.50
C LEU A 680 9.08 -18.61 20.66
N THR A 681 9.93 -19.06 21.60
CA THR A 681 11.14 -18.37 22.06
C THR A 681 12.07 -17.91 20.92
N GLY A 682 12.25 -18.73 19.90
CA GLY A 682 13.05 -18.37 18.73
C GLY A 682 12.36 -17.42 17.71
N LYS A 683 11.12 -16.97 17.97
CA LYS A 683 10.31 -16.16 17.07
C LYS A 683 9.84 -14.85 17.71
N LEU A 684 10.40 -14.52 18.86
CA LEU A 684 10.02 -13.40 19.69
C LEU A 684 11.16 -12.41 19.91
N VAL A 685 10.78 -11.16 20.18
CA VAL A 685 11.59 -10.16 20.85
C VAL A 685 10.85 -9.70 22.12
N ARG A 686 11.56 -9.22 23.12
CA ARG A 686 11.00 -8.78 24.40
C ARG A 686 11.30 -7.31 24.65
N THR A 687 10.39 -6.64 25.35
CA THR A 687 10.62 -5.34 25.96
C THR A 687 10.06 -5.34 27.38
N GLU A 688 10.73 -4.65 28.31
CA GLU A 688 10.39 -4.62 29.72
C GLU A 688 10.17 -3.18 30.16
N LEU A 689 8.98 -2.89 30.72
CA LEU A 689 8.63 -1.56 31.21
C LEU A 689 8.98 -1.42 32.70
N VAL A 690 10.25 -1.25 33.02
CA VAL A 690 10.75 -1.24 34.44
C VAL A 690 10.79 0.17 34.99
N THR A 691 11.50 1.09 34.34
CA THR A 691 11.73 2.45 34.85
C THR A 691 10.87 3.45 34.09
N LYS A 692 10.04 4.19 34.81
CA LYS A 692 9.20 5.25 34.22
C LYS A 692 10.01 6.54 34.04
N GLY A 693 9.91 7.09 32.83
CA GLY A 693 10.33 8.45 32.49
C GLY A 693 9.14 9.43 32.53
N PRO A 694 9.29 10.61 31.91
CA PRO A 694 8.24 11.58 31.79
C PRO A 694 7.05 11.05 30.98
N MET A 695 5.85 11.49 31.31
CA MET A 695 4.64 11.15 30.54
C MET A 695 4.72 11.76 29.15
N MET A 696 4.29 11.01 28.14
CA MET A 696 4.17 11.54 26.78
C MET A 696 3.16 12.70 26.72
N PRO A 697 3.47 13.79 26.03
CA PRO A 697 2.55 14.91 25.84
C PRO A 697 1.23 14.45 25.19
N GLU A 698 0.13 15.04 25.57
CA GLU A 698 -1.17 14.78 24.93
C GLU A 698 -1.22 15.30 23.49
N SER A 699 -0.50 16.39 23.23
CA SER A 699 -0.36 17.03 21.92
C SER A 699 0.64 16.35 20.99
N LEU A 700 1.16 15.16 21.36
CA LEU A 700 2.11 14.44 20.51
C LEU A 700 1.45 14.15 19.15
N PRO A 701 2.09 14.52 18.03
CA PRO A 701 1.56 14.25 16.71
C PRO A 701 1.50 12.74 16.42
N VAL A 702 0.68 12.34 15.44
CA VAL A 702 0.69 10.98 14.92
C VAL A 702 1.98 10.75 14.12
N PHE A 703 2.49 9.52 14.15
CA PHE A 703 3.64 9.15 13.32
C PHE A 703 3.22 9.12 11.83
N PRO A 704 4.02 9.67 10.89
CA PRO A 704 3.70 9.70 9.47
C PRO A 704 3.90 8.31 8.82
N VAL A 705 3.07 7.34 9.19
CA VAL A 705 3.19 5.93 8.77
C VAL A 705 3.13 5.79 7.25
N ARG A 706 2.25 6.55 6.57
CA ARG A 706 2.18 6.47 5.10
C ARG A 706 3.49 6.88 4.44
N GLN A 707 4.08 7.99 4.88
CA GLN A 707 5.36 8.46 4.34
C GLN A 707 6.51 7.50 4.67
N TRP A 708 6.45 6.86 5.86
CA TRP A 708 7.37 5.79 6.21
C TRP A 708 7.27 4.59 5.25
N LEU A 709 6.05 4.16 4.95
CA LEU A 709 5.82 3.06 4.00
C LEU A 709 6.25 3.42 2.58
N ASP A 710 5.98 4.64 2.13
CA ASP A 710 6.45 5.14 0.83
C ASP A 710 7.99 5.23 0.76
N PHE A 711 8.63 5.59 1.88
CA PHE A 711 10.09 5.56 2.01
C PHE A 711 10.62 4.13 1.87
N LEU A 712 10.02 3.16 2.57
CA LEU A 712 10.40 1.75 2.44
C LEU A 712 10.18 1.22 1.02
N ALA A 713 9.05 1.54 0.39
CA ALA A 713 8.74 1.14 -0.99
C ALA A 713 9.71 1.75 -2.03
N GLY A 714 10.42 2.81 -1.68
CA GLY A 714 11.48 3.40 -2.49
C GLY A 714 12.79 2.59 -2.50
N HIS A 715 12.92 1.57 -1.65
CA HIS A 715 14.12 0.73 -1.56
C HIS A 715 13.98 -0.55 -2.37
N ARG A 716 15.11 -1.05 -2.85
CA ARG A 716 15.18 -2.37 -3.46
C ARG A 716 15.45 -3.44 -2.40
N ARG A 717 14.99 -4.66 -2.67
CA ARG A 717 15.15 -5.80 -1.76
C ARG A 717 16.62 -6.07 -1.40
N ASP A 718 17.51 -6.01 -2.39
CA ASP A 718 18.94 -6.24 -2.20
C ASP A 718 19.57 -5.22 -1.24
N GLN A 719 19.15 -3.95 -1.28
CA GLN A 719 19.65 -2.90 -0.38
C GLN A 719 19.23 -3.17 1.08
N ILE A 720 17.96 -3.48 1.31
CA ILE A 720 17.47 -3.81 2.66
C ILE A 720 18.13 -5.08 3.19
N MET A 721 18.26 -6.12 2.35
CA MET A 721 18.92 -7.37 2.75
C MET A 721 20.42 -7.17 3.05
N ALA A 722 21.12 -6.34 2.30
CA ALA A 722 22.52 -6.02 2.57
C ALA A 722 22.68 -5.28 3.91
N LEU A 723 21.79 -4.33 4.20
CA LEU A 723 21.76 -3.64 5.48
C LEU A 723 21.47 -4.61 6.62
N PHE A 724 20.46 -5.49 6.48
CA PHE A 724 20.11 -6.49 7.47
C PHE A 724 21.29 -7.42 7.78
N ARG A 725 21.94 -8.00 6.78
CA ARG A 725 23.10 -8.90 6.97
C ARG A 725 24.24 -8.22 7.70
N LYS A 726 24.48 -6.94 7.41
CA LYS A 726 25.52 -6.16 8.13
C LYS A 726 25.15 -5.96 9.59
N VAL A 727 23.89 -5.66 9.88
CA VAL A 727 23.40 -5.51 11.26
C VAL A 727 23.38 -6.85 11.98
N GLU A 728 22.96 -7.93 11.32
CA GLU A 728 22.93 -9.28 11.85
C GLU A 728 24.34 -9.75 12.26
N SER A 729 25.33 -9.56 11.39
CA SER A 729 26.73 -9.86 11.70
C SER A 729 27.22 -9.09 12.93
N TYR A 730 26.89 -7.79 13.01
CA TYR A 730 27.23 -6.99 14.18
C TYR A 730 26.57 -7.50 15.48
N CYS A 731 25.29 -7.89 15.42
CA CYS A 731 24.59 -8.44 16.57
C CYS A 731 25.14 -9.80 16.99
N LEU A 732 25.51 -10.66 16.02
CA LEU A 732 26.15 -11.95 16.30
C LEU A 732 27.51 -11.79 16.98
N ASP A 733 28.30 -10.78 16.58
CA ASP A 733 29.59 -10.46 17.24
C ASP A 733 29.42 -9.93 18.68
N LYS A 734 28.27 -9.35 19.00
CA LYS A 734 27.92 -8.84 20.33
C LYS A 734 27.08 -9.81 21.16
N CYS A 735 26.66 -10.93 20.61
CA CYS A 735 25.92 -11.98 21.33
C CYS A 735 26.87 -12.74 22.24
N MET A 736 26.48 -12.89 23.52
CA MET A 736 27.29 -13.61 24.55
C MET A 736 27.12 -15.12 24.49
N ALA A 737 26.21 -15.65 23.65
CA ALA A 737 26.01 -17.09 23.49
C ALA A 737 27.02 -17.69 22.51
N ASP A 738 27.16 -19.03 22.59
CA ASP A 738 27.97 -19.78 21.64
C ASP A 738 27.51 -19.51 20.18
N ARG A 739 28.47 -19.29 19.31
CA ARG A 739 28.19 -19.08 17.87
C ARG A 739 27.51 -20.26 17.17
N ASN A 740 27.64 -21.46 17.73
CA ASN A 740 27.02 -22.70 17.21
C ASN A 740 25.60 -22.92 17.73
N ASP A 741 25.15 -22.17 18.72
CA ASP A 741 23.77 -22.26 19.23
C ASP A 741 22.78 -21.71 18.17
N SER A 742 22.11 -22.61 17.47
CA SER A 742 21.14 -22.26 16.42
C SER A 742 19.94 -21.48 16.94
N GLY A 743 19.54 -21.71 18.18
CA GLY A 743 18.46 -20.99 18.85
C GLY A 743 18.87 -19.54 19.17
N ALA A 744 20.07 -19.35 19.76
CA ALA A 744 20.61 -18.02 20.02
C ALA A 744 20.81 -17.22 18.72
N ARG A 745 21.30 -17.85 17.65
CA ARG A 745 21.43 -17.20 16.34
C ARG A 745 20.10 -16.69 15.80
N ARG A 746 19.03 -17.49 15.87
CA ARG A 746 17.69 -17.08 15.42
C ARG A 746 17.16 -15.91 16.26
N MET A 747 17.35 -15.95 17.58
CA MET A 747 16.95 -14.84 18.44
C MET A 747 17.74 -13.57 18.11
N THR A 748 19.05 -13.69 17.91
CA THR A 748 19.92 -12.58 17.51
C THR A 748 19.46 -11.97 16.17
N SER A 749 19.09 -12.80 15.19
CA SER A 749 18.53 -12.33 13.91
C SER A 749 17.21 -11.54 14.10
N ASN A 750 16.37 -11.92 15.06
CA ASN A 750 15.15 -11.18 15.38
C ASN A 750 15.45 -9.76 15.90
N TYR A 751 16.40 -9.62 16.81
CA TYR A 751 16.81 -8.31 17.32
C TYR A 751 17.55 -7.49 16.25
N ALA A 752 18.32 -8.15 15.39
CA ALA A 752 18.96 -7.52 14.24
C ALA A 752 17.95 -6.93 13.27
N ALA A 753 16.80 -7.60 13.05
CA ALA A 753 15.71 -7.06 12.24
C ALA A 753 15.15 -5.76 12.85
N VAL A 754 14.95 -5.70 14.17
CA VAL A 754 14.49 -4.48 14.87
C VAL A 754 15.53 -3.35 14.77
N ILE A 755 16.81 -3.65 14.94
CA ILE A 755 17.89 -2.66 14.77
C ILE A 755 17.99 -2.19 13.31
N THR A 756 17.71 -3.06 12.33
CA THR A 756 17.63 -2.67 10.92
C THR A 756 16.50 -1.67 10.70
N ALA A 757 15.32 -1.91 11.28
CA ALA A 757 14.21 -0.96 11.26
C ALA A 757 14.59 0.38 11.90
N TRP A 758 15.28 0.35 13.04
CA TRP A 758 15.78 1.57 13.67
C TRP A 758 16.67 2.40 12.75
N ARG A 759 17.64 1.78 12.09
CA ARG A 759 18.55 2.47 11.18
C ARG A 759 17.82 3.14 10.02
N LEU A 760 16.84 2.45 9.44
CA LEU A 760 15.99 3.00 8.37
C LEU A 760 15.09 4.13 8.88
N LEU A 761 14.57 3.99 10.11
CA LEU A 761 13.77 5.04 10.76
C LEU A 761 14.59 6.30 11.04
N CYS A 762 15.85 6.14 11.48
CA CYS A 762 16.77 7.26 11.66
C CYS A 762 17.03 8.00 10.34
N GLU A 763 17.24 7.26 9.23
CA GLU A 763 17.40 7.84 7.90
C GLU A 763 16.12 8.58 7.46
N PHE A 764 14.94 7.97 7.66
CA PHE A 764 13.65 8.58 7.34
C PHE A 764 13.37 9.85 8.14
N ALA A 765 13.63 9.82 9.45
CA ALA A 765 13.36 10.93 10.36
C ALA A 765 14.47 12.01 10.35
N GLY A 766 15.62 11.74 9.75
CA GLY A 766 16.77 12.63 9.75
C GLY A 766 17.44 12.78 11.12
N ILE A 767 17.42 11.72 11.94
CA ILE A 767 18.02 11.69 13.29
C ILE A 767 19.28 10.84 13.30
N ASP A 768 20.14 11.07 14.28
CA ASP A 768 21.35 10.27 14.45
C ASP A 768 20.98 8.83 14.87
N ARG A 769 21.61 7.84 14.24
CA ARG A 769 21.42 6.40 14.55
C ARG A 769 21.82 6.03 15.97
N ASP A 770 22.73 6.75 16.59
CA ASP A 770 23.22 6.53 17.96
C ASP A 770 22.42 7.33 19.00
N GLN A 771 21.40 8.09 18.56
CA GLN A 771 20.55 8.88 19.44
C GLN A 771 19.90 8.02 20.51
N GLY A 772 19.99 8.46 21.77
CA GLY A 772 19.39 7.83 22.94
C GLY A 772 19.90 6.42 23.27
N GLY A 773 21.00 5.95 22.66
CA GLY A 773 21.59 4.64 22.97
C GLY A 773 20.72 3.43 22.57
N PHE A 774 19.76 3.60 21.65
CA PHE A 774 18.79 2.56 21.27
C PHE A 774 19.43 1.22 20.87
N ILE A 775 20.49 1.26 20.06
CA ILE A 775 21.18 0.03 19.61
C ILE A 775 21.83 -0.68 20.79
N HIS A 776 22.50 0.07 21.69
CA HIS A 776 23.13 -0.49 22.88
C HIS A 776 22.11 -1.19 23.79
N ASP A 777 21.01 -0.53 24.09
CA ASP A 777 19.96 -1.08 24.97
C ASP A 777 19.27 -2.29 24.36
N THR A 778 19.04 -2.27 23.05
CA THR A 778 18.45 -3.40 22.30
C THR A 778 19.38 -4.62 22.33
N ILE A 779 20.71 -4.45 22.23
CA ILE A 779 21.70 -5.54 22.35
C ILE A 779 21.75 -6.05 23.77
N ALA A 780 21.70 -5.17 24.78
CA ALA A 780 21.65 -5.58 26.17
C ALA A 780 20.41 -6.44 26.47
N GLN A 781 19.24 -6.03 25.95
CA GLN A 781 17.98 -6.79 26.04
C GLN A 781 18.07 -8.13 25.29
N MET A 782 18.69 -8.15 24.12
CA MET A 782 18.97 -9.37 23.35
C MET A 782 19.76 -10.37 24.20
N ASN A 783 20.88 -9.96 24.78
CA ASN A 783 21.74 -10.84 25.57
C ASN A 783 21.02 -11.36 26.81
N ARG A 784 20.23 -10.53 27.52
CA ARG A 784 19.39 -11.00 28.63
C ARG A 784 18.39 -12.06 28.16
N HIS A 785 17.65 -11.78 27.10
CA HIS A 785 16.66 -12.71 26.55
C HIS A 785 17.31 -14.04 26.12
N VAL A 786 18.49 -13.99 25.51
CA VAL A 786 19.24 -15.18 25.09
C VAL A 786 19.69 -15.96 26.31
N ALA A 787 20.23 -15.31 27.34
CA ALA A 787 20.71 -15.98 28.58
C ALA A 787 19.57 -16.66 29.36
N GLU A 788 18.46 -15.95 29.57
CA GLU A 788 17.28 -16.50 30.26
C GLU A 788 16.66 -17.69 29.52
N THR A 789 16.73 -17.67 28.19
CA THR A 789 16.16 -18.74 27.37
C THR A 789 17.09 -19.95 27.28
N LYS A 790 18.40 -19.79 27.53
CA LYS A 790 19.36 -20.90 27.46
C LYS A 790 19.00 -22.01 28.46
N ALA A 791 18.53 -21.63 29.63
CA ALA A 791 18.12 -22.59 30.68
C ALA A 791 16.81 -23.33 30.33
N THR A 792 15.91 -22.71 29.53
CA THR A 792 14.60 -23.29 29.17
C THR A 792 14.56 -23.94 27.79
N ARG A 793 15.63 -23.82 26.99
CA ARG A 793 15.66 -24.28 25.59
C ARG A 793 15.87 -25.75 25.37
N GLU A 794 16.52 -26.40 26.31
CA GLU A 794 16.90 -27.80 26.15
C GLU A 794 15.86 -28.69 26.85
N PRO A 795 14.86 -29.22 26.13
CA PRO A 795 13.83 -30.07 26.72
C PRO A 795 14.41 -31.26 27.48
N TRP A 796 15.58 -31.72 27.06
CA TRP A 796 16.28 -32.80 27.74
C TRP A 796 16.83 -32.37 29.11
N VAL A 797 17.20 -31.11 29.31
CA VAL A 797 17.66 -30.61 30.62
C VAL A 797 16.52 -30.74 31.63
N TRP A 798 15.30 -30.32 31.26
CA TRP A 798 14.14 -30.41 32.12
C TRP A 798 13.74 -31.85 32.43
N ILE A 799 13.86 -32.74 31.43
CA ILE A 799 13.62 -34.17 31.59
C ILE A 799 14.64 -34.76 32.61
N LEU A 800 15.94 -34.47 32.42
CA LEU A 800 16.98 -34.94 33.29
C LEU A 800 16.89 -34.34 34.72
N GLU A 801 16.65 -33.05 34.87
CA GLU A 801 16.43 -32.42 36.19
C GLU A 801 15.34 -33.14 36.97
N THR A 802 14.19 -33.42 36.32
CA THR A 802 13.12 -34.18 36.95
C THR A 802 13.56 -35.57 37.35
N VAL A 803 14.26 -36.29 36.48
CA VAL A 803 14.71 -37.65 36.73
C VAL A 803 15.81 -37.72 37.80
N LEU A 804 16.77 -36.80 37.80
CA LEU A 804 17.79 -36.68 38.83
C LEU A 804 17.19 -36.43 40.22
N SER A 805 16.15 -35.57 40.28
CA SER A 805 15.38 -35.36 41.53
C SER A 805 14.64 -36.62 41.96
N GLU A 806 14.13 -37.44 41.06
CA GLU A 806 13.50 -38.73 41.35
C GLU A 806 14.54 -39.76 41.83
N ILE A 807 15.72 -39.77 41.21
CA ILE A 807 16.85 -40.62 41.63
C ILE A 807 17.30 -40.24 43.04
N SER A 808 17.59 -38.94 43.30
CA SER A 808 18.01 -38.45 44.62
C SER A 808 16.98 -38.72 45.71
N SER A 809 15.68 -38.68 45.40
CA SER A 809 14.60 -38.99 46.33
C SER A 809 14.29 -40.48 46.45
N GLY A 810 14.96 -41.36 45.74
CA GLY A 810 14.73 -42.80 45.72
C GLY A 810 13.38 -43.23 45.10
N GLN A 811 12.81 -42.38 44.27
CA GLN A 811 11.51 -42.59 43.66
C GLN A 811 11.60 -43.15 42.22
N PHE A 812 12.80 -43.15 41.65
CA PHE A 812 13.03 -43.69 40.29
C PHE A 812 13.16 -45.23 40.37
N ARG A 813 12.28 -45.96 39.69
CA ARG A 813 12.12 -47.41 39.87
C ARG A 813 12.87 -48.28 38.87
N HIS A 814 13.46 -47.68 37.82
CA HIS A 814 14.21 -48.45 36.81
C HIS A 814 15.69 -48.55 37.18
N PRO A 815 16.43 -49.59 36.67
CA PRO A 815 17.83 -49.77 36.91
C PRO A 815 18.70 -48.62 36.42
N TYR A 816 19.59 -48.12 37.25
CA TYR A 816 20.65 -47.17 36.95
C TYR A 816 21.88 -47.43 37.83
N ALA A 817 23.04 -46.95 37.40
CA ALA A 817 24.27 -47.00 38.22
C ALA A 817 25.16 -45.79 37.89
N GLY A 818 25.96 -45.39 38.89
CA GLY A 818 27.13 -44.57 38.68
C GLY A 818 28.31 -45.45 38.32
N ASP A 819 29.04 -45.12 37.27
CA ASP A 819 30.27 -45.81 36.89
C ASP A 819 31.23 -44.88 36.14
N ASP A 820 32.51 -45.21 36.17
CA ASP A 820 33.55 -44.46 35.47
C ASP A 820 33.76 -45.04 34.07
N ILE A 821 33.42 -44.31 33.04
CA ILE A 821 33.45 -44.76 31.66
C ILE A 821 34.52 -43.99 30.88
N GLU A 822 35.29 -44.72 30.09
CA GLU A 822 36.25 -44.14 29.12
C GLU A 822 35.53 -43.54 27.91
N ASP A 823 35.85 -42.27 27.59
CA ASP A 823 35.33 -41.59 26.43
C ASP A 823 36.12 -41.93 25.13
N GLU A 824 35.69 -41.43 23.97
CA GLU A 824 36.34 -41.66 22.69
C GLU A 824 37.78 -41.10 22.63
N ALA A 825 38.15 -40.20 23.53
CA ALA A 825 39.50 -39.63 23.65
C ALA A 825 40.39 -40.42 24.62
N GLY A 826 39.88 -41.42 25.32
CA GLY A 826 40.59 -42.23 26.31
C GLY A 826 40.61 -41.60 27.72
N GLU A 827 39.75 -40.57 27.97
CA GLU A 827 39.61 -39.99 29.30
C GLU A 827 38.53 -40.71 30.12
N ILE A 828 38.81 -41.01 31.38
CA ILE A 828 37.85 -41.65 32.31
C ILE A 828 36.96 -40.54 32.90
N ARG A 829 35.64 -40.65 32.76
CA ARG A 829 34.64 -39.71 33.25
C ARG A 829 33.59 -40.41 34.09
N SER A 830 33.24 -39.78 35.20
CA SER A 830 32.14 -40.29 36.03
C SER A 830 30.81 -40.05 35.34
N CYS A 831 30.03 -41.13 35.18
CA CYS A 831 28.81 -41.16 34.41
C CYS A 831 27.62 -41.73 35.17
N LEU A 832 26.45 -41.20 34.87
CA LEU A 832 25.17 -41.86 35.15
C LEU A 832 24.86 -42.82 33.99
N CYS A 833 24.89 -44.14 34.25
CA CYS A 833 24.56 -45.18 33.28
C CYS A 833 23.09 -45.58 33.42
N ILE A 834 22.29 -45.22 32.39
CA ILE A 834 20.82 -45.38 32.41
C ILE A 834 20.27 -45.59 31.01
N ARG A 835 19.14 -46.35 30.86
CA ARG A 835 18.43 -46.37 29.58
C ARG A 835 17.55 -45.17 29.43
N THR A 836 17.65 -44.46 28.30
CA THR A 836 16.82 -43.28 28.03
C THR A 836 15.33 -43.65 27.88
N SER A 837 15.02 -44.86 27.40
CA SER A 837 13.65 -45.38 27.37
C SER A 837 13.04 -45.53 28.78
N HIS A 838 13.81 -45.96 29.78
CA HIS A 838 13.35 -46.05 31.17
C HIS A 838 13.03 -44.69 31.77
N ILE A 839 13.78 -43.65 31.39
CA ILE A 839 13.47 -42.28 31.74
C ILE A 839 12.10 -41.86 31.22
N MET A 840 11.86 -42.13 29.96
CA MET A 840 10.58 -41.75 29.32
C MET A 840 9.41 -42.57 29.86
N ASP A 841 9.61 -43.85 30.13
CA ASP A 841 8.58 -44.73 30.71
C ASP A 841 8.26 -44.33 32.14
N HIS A 842 9.22 -43.99 32.97
CA HIS A 842 9.02 -43.48 34.33
C HIS A 842 8.15 -42.21 34.33
N LEU A 843 8.53 -41.24 33.52
CA LEU A 843 7.79 -39.96 33.42
C LEU A 843 6.35 -40.16 32.89
N ARG A 844 6.14 -41.14 32.00
CA ARG A 844 4.84 -41.45 31.43
C ARG A 844 3.89 -42.15 32.39
N HIS A 845 4.37 -43.07 33.20
CA HIS A 845 3.51 -43.98 33.97
C HIS A 845 3.32 -43.51 35.42
N GLU A 846 4.21 -42.65 35.94
CA GLU A 846 4.06 -42.12 37.32
C GLU A 846 2.94 -41.07 37.38
N MET A 847 1.86 -41.38 38.11
CA MET A 847 0.67 -40.51 38.17
C MET A 847 0.98 -39.09 38.70
N ARG A 848 1.91 -38.96 39.65
CA ARG A 848 2.37 -37.66 40.19
C ARG A 848 3.14 -36.80 39.18
N LEU A 849 3.73 -37.39 38.13
CA LEU A 849 4.46 -36.72 37.08
C LEU A 849 3.60 -36.47 35.82
N ARG A 850 2.31 -36.84 35.83
CA ARG A 850 1.43 -36.77 34.68
C ARG A 850 1.27 -35.36 34.09
N GLU A 851 1.23 -34.34 34.94
CA GLU A 851 1.17 -32.96 34.48
C GLU A 851 2.48 -32.55 33.80
N LYS A 852 3.64 -32.89 34.41
CA LYS A 852 4.96 -32.68 33.85
C LYS A 852 5.12 -33.40 32.51
N TRP A 853 4.71 -34.67 32.42
CA TRP A 853 4.70 -35.43 31.18
C TRP A 853 3.89 -34.77 30.06
N ASN A 854 2.69 -34.29 30.39
CA ASN A 854 1.82 -33.65 29.41
C ASN A 854 2.43 -32.34 28.86
N ALA A 855 3.16 -31.61 29.67
CA ALA A 855 3.83 -30.37 29.34
C ALA A 855 5.13 -30.57 28.55
N LEU A 856 5.70 -31.78 28.51
CA LEU A 856 6.96 -32.05 27.82
C LEU A 856 6.82 -31.85 26.30
N PRO A 857 7.70 -31.06 25.68
CA PRO A 857 7.73 -30.85 24.22
C PRO A 857 8.29 -32.08 23.47
N VAL A 858 9.02 -32.96 24.15
CA VAL A 858 9.59 -34.22 23.61
C VAL A 858 9.04 -35.42 24.37
N LYS A 859 8.33 -36.29 23.66
CA LYS A 859 7.72 -37.53 24.21
C LYS A 859 8.26 -38.81 23.54
N SER A 860 9.30 -38.65 22.75
CA SER A 860 9.97 -39.76 22.03
C SER A 860 11.37 -40.01 22.57
N ASP A 861 11.62 -41.23 23.04
CA ASP A 861 12.94 -41.66 23.51
C ASP A 861 14.01 -41.41 22.43
N ARG A 862 13.72 -41.73 21.17
CA ARG A 862 14.67 -41.51 20.06
C ARG A 862 15.06 -40.04 19.90
N VAL A 863 14.11 -39.12 20.07
CA VAL A 863 14.37 -37.69 19.94
C VAL A 863 15.14 -37.19 21.16
N PHE A 864 14.75 -37.63 22.36
CA PHE A 864 15.43 -37.33 23.59
C PHE A 864 16.90 -37.77 23.56
N LYS A 865 17.16 -39.04 23.22
CA LYS A 865 18.51 -39.57 23.10
C LYS A 865 19.37 -38.84 22.09
N ARG A 866 18.77 -38.44 20.98
CA ARG A 866 19.45 -37.62 19.95
C ARG A 866 19.82 -36.23 20.47
N GLN A 867 18.95 -35.60 21.26
CA GLN A 867 19.25 -34.30 21.88
C GLN A 867 20.42 -34.39 22.85
N LEU A 868 20.43 -35.41 23.71
CA LEU A 868 21.53 -35.66 24.63
C LEU A 868 22.89 -35.89 23.91
N LYS A 869 22.85 -36.64 22.80
CA LYS A 869 24.05 -36.82 21.97
C LYS A 869 24.52 -35.51 21.33
N ASN A 870 23.61 -34.73 20.81
CA ASN A 870 23.93 -33.44 20.17
C ASN A 870 24.47 -32.42 21.17
N ALA A 871 24.07 -32.52 22.45
CA ALA A 871 24.58 -31.72 23.55
C ALA A 871 25.93 -32.23 24.11
N GLY A 872 26.43 -33.37 23.62
CA GLY A 872 27.71 -33.97 24.07
C GLY A 872 27.66 -34.57 25.46
N VAL A 873 26.47 -34.69 26.07
CA VAL A 873 26.36 -35.26 27.44
C VAL A 873 26.37 -36.78 27.48
N ILE A 874 25.99 -37.48 26.41
CA ILE A 874 26.20 -38.93 26.28
C ILE A 874 27.58 -39.14 25.68
N ILE A 875 28.46 -39.76 26.44
CA ILE A 875 29.83 -40.10 26.01
C ILE A 875 29.89 -41.50 25.39
N ASN A 876 29.06 -42.41 25.88
CA ASN A 876 28.90 -43.75 25.28
C ASN A 876 27.43 -44.20 25.35
N ASP A 877 26.85 -44.67 24.28
CA ASP A 877 25.43 -45.02 24.22
C ASP A 877 25.13 -46.53 24.23
N ARG A 878 26.17 -47.32 24.49
CA ARG A 878 26.07 -48.80 24.55
C ARG A 878 26.99 -49.38 25.62
N VAL A 879 26.63 -49.08 26.87
CA VAL A 879 27.36 -49.64 28.03
C VAL A 879 26.56 -50.81 28.58
N ASP A 880 27.27 -51.88 28.90
CA ASP A 880 26.71 -53.06 29.56
C ASP A 880 27.29 -53.17 30.98
N LEU A 881 26.41 -53.07 31.99
CA LEU A 881 26.81 -53.15 33.41
C LEU A 881 26.01 -54.25 34.13
N THR A 882 26.59 -54.77 35.22
CA THR A 882 25.87 -55.63 36.16
C THR A 882 25.33 -54.82 37.31
N ILE A 883 24.01 -54.59 37.37
CA ILE A 883 23.32 -53.83 38.42
C ILE A 883 22.50 -54.81 39.26
N SER A 884 22.71 -54.83 40.56
CA SER A 884 22.01 -55.76 41.54
C SER A 884 22.01 -57.21 41.11
N SER A 885 23.17 -57.71 40.66
CA SER A 885 23.38 -59.09 40.17
C SER A 885 22.72 -59.47 38.88
N ARG A 886 22.15 -58.49 38.07
CA ARG A 886 21.61 -58.68 36.74
C ARG A 886 22.38 -57.90 35.70
N ARG A 887 22.57 -58.51 34.53
CA ARG A 887 23.22 -57.83 33.41
C ARG A 887 22.24 -56.90 32.72
N CYS A 888 22.54 -55.60 32.74
CA CYS A 888 21.80 -54.54 32.04
C CYS A 888 22.59 -54.12 30.81
N CYS A 889 22.00 -54.34 29.62
CA CYS A 889 22.66 -54.02 28.36
C CYS A 889 22.10 -52.72 27.74
N HIS A 890 22.90 -52.09 26.87
CA HIS A 890 22.51 -50.90 26.13
C HIS A 890 22.14 -49.66 26.98
N LEU A 891 22.86 -49.45 28.08
CA LEU A 891 22.76 -48.24 28.90
C LEU A 891 23.46 -47.07 28.15
N SER A 892 22.98 -45.87 28.33
CA SER A 892 23.64 -44.64 27.88
C SER A 892 24.43 -44.06 29.06
N ALA A 893 25.73 -43.84 28.87
CA ALA A 893 26.59 -43.18 29.84
C ALA A 893 26.50 -41.68 29.68
N ILE A 894 25.87 -41.03 30.63
CA ILE A 894 25.67 -39.56 30.70
C ILE A 894 26.72 -38.96 31.62
N SER A 895 27.62 -38.15 31.12
CA SER A 895 28.69 -37.52 31.88
C SER A 895 28.17 -36.57 32.95
N ILE A 896 28.53 -36.78 34.19
CA ILE A 896 28.16 -35.93 35.34
C ILE A 896 28.80 -34.53 35.21
N ASP A 897 30.05 -34.48 34.75
CA ASP A 897 30.73 -33.20 34.54
C ASP A 897 30.07 -32.34 33.49
N HIS A 898 29.67 -32.94 32.36
CA HIS A 898 28.94 -32.20 31.31
C HIS A 898 27.53 -31.80 31.76
N LEU A 899 26.87 -32.57 32.64
CA LEU A 899 25.60 -32.17 33.25
C LEU A 899 25.74 -30.91 34.11
N ALA A 900 26.86 -30.79 34.84
CA ALA A 900 27.14 -29.62 35.67
C ALA A 900 27.28 -28.33 34.87
N GLU A 901 27.72 -28.37 33.61
CA GLU A 901 27.73 -27.20 32.68
C GLU A 901 26.33 -26.66 32.39
N TYR A 902 25.30 -27.51 32.50
CA TYR A 902 23.89 -27.14 32.34
C TYR A 902 23.18 -26.91 33.70
N GLY A 903 23.95 -26.82 34.79
CA GLY A 903 23.41 -26.59 36.14
C GLY A 903 22.72 -27.81 36.73
N LEU A 904 22.89 -28.99 36.16
CA LEU A 904 22.34 -30.24 36.66
C LEU A 904 23.34 -30.94 37.59
N HIS A 905 22.91 -31.26 38.81
CA HIS A 905 23.72 -31.99 39.78
C HIS A 905 23.15 -33.41 39.96
N ALA A 906 23.95 -34.39 39.75
CA ALA A 906 23.60 -35.81 39.90
C ALA A 906 24.18 -36.37 41.21
N ASP A 907 23.34 -36.40 42.25
CA ASP A 907 23.66 -37.16 43.47
C ASP A 907 23.19 -38.61 43.25
N ILE A 908 24.15 -39.45 42.81
CA ILE A 908 23.88 -40.86 42.56
C ILE A 908 24.25 -41.62 43.84
N PRO A 909 23.33 -42.32 44.49
CA PRO A 909 23.65 -43.18 45.66
C PRO A 909 24.68 -44.25 45.29
N GLU A 910 25.67 -44.47 46.20
CA GLU A 910 26.73 -45.49 46.01
C GLU A 910 26.21 -46.96 45.93
N GLU A 911 25.01 -47.25 46.42
CA GLU A 911 24.36 -48.57 46.26
C GLU A 911 23.15 -48.44 45.32
N PRO A 912 23.08 -49.22 44.20
CA PRO A 912 21.96 -49.21 43.31
C PRO A 912 20.66 -49.68 43.98
N VAL A 913 19.63 -48.82 44.00
CA VAL A 913 18.29 -49.24 44.49
C VAL A 913 17.74 -50.31 43.59
N PRO A 914 17.29 -51.47 44.09
CA PRO A 914 16.67 -52.50 43.28
C PRO A 914 15.35 -51.99 42.70
N GLY A 915 15.34 -51.76 41.40
CA GLY A 915 14.13 -51.40 40.68
C GLY A 915 13.23 -52.59 40.42
N ASP A 916 11.91 -52.41 40.23
CA ASP A 916 11.01 -53.41 39.76
C ASP A 916 11.39 -53.82 38.32
N PHE A 917 11.87 -55.02 38.17
CA PHE A 917 12.27 -55.58 36.88
C PHE A 917 11.07 -56.29 36.25
N ASP A 918 10.16 -55.59 35.64
CA ASP A 918 9.23 -56.18 34.65
C ASP A 918 9.87 -56.20 33.26
N ASP A 919 9.82 -57.36 32.59
CA ASP A 919 10.48 -57.72 31.35
C ASP A 919 10.05 -56.89 30.14
#